data_c2d369bda407d7b9f87af81a63a49dcf
#
_entry.id   c2d369bda407d7b9f87af81a63a49dcf
#
_cell.length_a   1.000
_cell.length_b   1.000
_cell.length_c   1.000
_cell.angle_alpha   90.00
_cell.angle_beta   90.00
_cell.angle_gamma   90.00
#
_symmetry.space_group_name_H-M   'P 1'
#
loop_
_entity.id
_entity.type
_entity.pdbx_description
1 polymer ?
#
loop_
_entity_poly.entity_id
_entity_poly.type
_entity_poly.pdbx_seq_one_letter_code
_entity_poly.pdbx_strand_id
1 'polypeptide(L)'
;MKMTRLYPLALGGLLLPAIANAQTSQQDESTLVVTASKQSSRSASANNVSSTVVSAPELSDAGVTASDKLPRVLPGLNIENSGNMLFSTISLRGVSSAQDFYNPAVTLYVDGVPQLSTNTIQALTDVQSVELLRGPQGTLYGKSAQGGIINIVTQQPDSTPRGYIEGGVSSRDSYRSKFNLSGPIQDGLLYGNVTLLRQVDDGDMINPATGSDDLGGTRASIGNVKLRLAPDDQPWEMGFAASRECTRATQDAYVGWNDIKGRKLSISDGSPDPYMRRCTDSQTLSGKYTTDDWVFNLISAWQQQHYSRTFPSGSLIVNMPQRWNQDVQELRAATLGDARTVDMVFGLYRQNTREKLNSAYDMPTMPYLSSTGYTTAETLAAYSDLTWHLTDRFDIGGGVRFSHDKSSTQYHGSMLGNPFGDQGKSNDDQVLGQLSAGYMLTDDWRVYTRVAQGYKPSGYNIVPTAGLDAKPFVAEKSINYELGTRYETADVTLQAATFYTHTKDMQLYSGPVGMQTLSNAGKADATGVELEAKWRFAPGWSWDINGNVIRSEFTNDSELYHGNRVPFVPRYGAGSSVNGVIDTRYGALMPRLAVNLVGPHYFDGDNQLRQGTYATLDSSLGWQATERMNISVYVDNLFDRRYRTYGYMNGSSAVAQVNMGRTVGINTRIDFF
;
A
#
# COMPACT_ATOMS: atom_id res chain seq x y z
N MET A 1 -13.92 22.82 31.44
CA MET A 1 -14.09 24.26 31.11
C MET A 1 -12.76 24.98 31.40
N LYS A 2 -11.82 24.94 30.44
CA LYS A 2 -10.59 25.75 30.48
C LYS A 2 -10.44 26.39 29.10
N MET A 3 -10.79 27.67 29.04
CA MET A 3 -10.56 28.54 27.88
C MET A 3 -9.06 28.79 27.75
N THR A 4 -8.47 28.36 26.64
CA THR A 4 -7.12 28.80 26.23
C THR A 4 -7.27 29.91 25.21
N ARG A 5 -6.68 31.06 25.49
CA ARG A 5 -6.76 32.30 24.71
C ARG A 5 -5.97 32.21 23.42
N LEU A 6 -6.63 32.41 22.31
CA LEU A 6 -6.01 32.67 21.00
C LEU A 6 -5.56 34.15 20.96
N TYR A 7 -4.27 34.37 20.63
CA TYR A 7 -3.74 35.69 20.26
C TYR A 7 -3.85 35.86 18.73
N PRO A 8 -4.31 36.96 18.20
CA PRO A 8 -4.31 37.24 16.78
C PRO A 8 -2.93 37.76 16.35
N LEU A 9 -2.29 37.07 15.38
CA LEU A 9 -1.18 37.62 14.62
C LEU A 9 -1.75 38.49 13.49
N ALA A 10 -1.53 39.80 13.55
CA ALA A 10 -1.80 40.70 12.46
C ALA A 10 -0.61 40.70 11.48
N LEU A 11 -0.79 40.19 10.26
CA LEU A 11 0.10 40.43 9.14
C LEU A 11 -0.48 41.52 8.26
N GLY A 12 0.07 42.72 8.35
CA GLY A 12 -0.13 43.79 7.39
C GLY A 12 0.91 43.70 6.30
N GLY A 13 0.45 43.49 5.05
CA GLY A 13 1.31 43.34 3.92
C GLY A 13 1.08 44.39 2.86
N LEU A 14 1.98 44.70 2.04
CA LEU A 14 1.95 45.62 0.89
C LEU A 14 1.70 44.84 -0.38
N LEU A 15 0.61 45.11 -1.07
CA LEU A 15 0.32 44.61 -2.44
C LEU A 15 0.76 45.64 -3.45
N LEU A 16 1.68 45.29 -4.33
CA LEU A 16 1.93 45.95 -5.62
C LEU A 16 1.53 44.96 -6.74
N PRO A 17 0.75 45.37 -7.75
CA PRO A 17 0.36 44.51 -8.82
C PRO A 17 1.45 44.44 -9.93
N ALA A 18 2.05 43.31 -10.09
CA ALA A 18 2.77 43.01 -11.33
C ALA A 18 1.83 42.20 -12.26
N ILE A 19 1.49 42.79 -13.40
CA ILE A 19 0.77 42.11 -14.48
C ILE A 19 1.82 41.27 -15.21
N ALA A 20 1.91 39.99 -14.92
CA ALA A 20 2.66 39.02 -15.70
C ALA A 20 1.65 38.15 -16.47
N ASN A 21 1.83 38.03 -17.77
CA ASN A 21 1.12 37.05 -18.59
C ASN A 21 1.54 35.66 -18.13
N ALA A 22 0.65 34.95 -17.45
CA ALA A 22 0.83 33.56 -17.13
C ALA A 22 0.76 32.73 -18.44
N GLN A 23 1.92 32.38 -18.98
CA GLN A 23 2.01 31.20 -19.83
C GLN A 23 1.85 30.00 -18.91
N THR A 24 0.69 29.36 -18.96
CA THR A 24 0.51 27.99 -18.44
C THR A 24 1.60 27.11 -19.02
N SER A 25 2.60 26.75 -18.24
CA SER A 25 3.48 25.65 -18.56
C SER A 25 2.61 24.41 -18.61
N GLN A 26 2.17 23.99 -19.81
CA GLN A 26 1.85 22.59 -20.05
C GLN A 26 3.12 21.83 -19.60
N GLN A 27 3.10 21.24 -18.41
CA GLN A 27 4.03 20.17 -18.13
C GLN A 27 3.74 19.14 -19.21
N ASP A 28 4.68 18.97 -20.12
CA ASP A 28 4.76 17.78 -20.97
C ASP A 28 4.57 16.59 -20.03
N GLU A 29 3.42 15.91 -20.14
CA GLU A 29 3.26 14.59 -19.57
C GLU A 29 4.24 13.70 -20.37
N SER A 30 5.52 13.80 -20.01
CA SER A 30 6.54 12.85 -20.42
C SER A 30 5.95 11.47 -20.12
N THR A 31 5.89 10.63 -21.12
CA THR A 31 5.38 9.24 -21.09
C THR A 31 5.75 8.63 -19.76
N LEU A 32 4.74 8.39 -18.89
CA LEU A 32 4.97 7.86 -17.54
C LEU A 32 5.64 6.48 -17.68
N VAL A 33 6.89 6.40 -17.28
CA VAL A 33 7.67 5.16 -17.32
C VAL A 33 7.27 4.29 -16.13
N VAL A 34 6.97 3.02 -16.38
CA VAL A 34 6.70 2.03 -15.31
C VAL A 34 8.02 1.48 -14.81
N THR A 35 8.51 2.02 -13.71
CA THR A 35 9.76 1.54 -13.09
C THR A 35 9.59 0.16 -12.44
N ALA A 36 8.37 -0.19 -12.07
CA ALA A 36 8.01 -1.50 -11.53
C ALA A 36 8.19 -2.66 -12.53
N SER A 37 8.31 -2.41 -13.82
CA SER A 37 8.71 -3.45 -14.79
C SER A 37 10.17 -3.89 -14.62
N LYS A 38 10.96 -3.17 -13.82
CA LYS A 38 12.42 -3.34 -13.65
C LYS A 38 13.22 -3.19 -14.95
N GLN A 39 12.57 -2.86 -16.05
CA GLN A 39 13.19 -2.50 -17.34
C GLN A 39 13.48 -1.00 -17.36
N SER A 40 14.51 -0.58 -18.08
CA SER A 40 15.08 0.77 -17.89
C SER A 40 14.33 1.90 -18.59
N SER A 41 13.36 1.65 -19.48
CA SER A 41 12.78 2.72 -20.31
C SER A 41 11.41 2.43 -20.93
N ARG A 42 10.68 1.40 -20.48
CA ARG A 42 9.39 1.09 -21.10
C ARG A 42 8.26 1.99 -20.61
N SER A 43 7.54 2.57 -21.56
CA SER A 43 6.26 3.21 -21.28
C SER A 43 5.23 2.18 -20.76
N ALA A 44 4.23 2.65 -20.03
CA ALA A 44 3.14 1.80 -19.55
C ALA A 44 2.43 1.09 -20.72
N SER A 45 2.33 1.75 -21.89
CA SER A 45 1.69 1.24 -23.11
C SER A 45 2.43 0.05 -23.75
N ALA A 46 3.73 -0.06 -23.54
CA ALA A 46 4.54 -1.13 -24.13
C ALA A 46 4.55 -2.44 -23.31
N ASN A 47 3.99 -2.46 -22.10
CA ASN A 47 4.02 -3.62 -21.23
C ASN A 47 2.88 -4.61 -21.49
N ASN A 48 3.18 -5.92 -21.41
CA ASN A 48 2.20 -7.01 -21.50
C ASN A 48 1.63 -7.36 -20.11
N VAL A 49 1.27 -6.34 -19.33
CA VAL A 49 0.69 -6.48 -17.98
C VAL A 49 -0.27 -5.33 -17.71
N SER A 50 -1.37 -5.62 -17.03
CA SER A 50 -2.27 -4.59 -16.55
C SER A 50 -1.59 -3.76 -15.48
N SER A 51 -1.45 -2.46 -15.73
CA SER A 51 -0.76 -1.53 -14.82
C SER A 51 -1.44 -0.17 -14.80
N THR A 52 -1.41 0.48 -13.63
CA THR A 52 -1.85 1.87 -13.45
C THR A 52 -0.71 2.65 -12.82
N VAL A 53 -0.43 3.83 -13.36
CA VAL A 53 0.51 4.79 -12.78
C VAL A 53 -0.27 6.04 -12.41
N VAL A 54 -0.11 6.50 -11.17
CA VAL A 54 -0.75 7.71 -10.64
C VAL A 54 0.34 8.68 -10.24
N SER A 55 0.31 9.87 -10.80
CA SER A 55 1.29 10.93 -10.55
C SER A 55 1.06 11.65 -9.21
N ALA A 56 2.08 12.38 -8.73
CA ALA A 56 1.97 13.17 -7.51
C ALA A 56 0.83 14.22 -7.53
N PRO A 57 0.58 14.96 -8.63
CA PRO A 57 -0.58 15.84 -8.71
C PRO A 57 -1.91 15.09 -8.56
N GLU A 58 -2.10 13.97 -9.27
CA GLU A 58 -3.33 13.16 -9.17
C GLU A 58 -3.57 12.61 -7.76
N LEU A 59 -2.49 12.19 -7.06
CA LEU A 59 -2.56 11.78 -5.65
C LEU A 59 -3.00 12.93 -4.75
N SER A 60 -2.43 14.11 -4.97
CA SER A 60 -2.76 15.34 -4.21
C SER A 60 -4.22 15.74 -4.41
N ASP A 61 -4.69 15.78 -5.65
CA ASP A 61 -6.07 16.15 -6.01
C ASP A 61 -7.10 15.18 -5.44
N ALA A 62 -6.74 13.89 -5.36
CA ALA A 62 -7.55 12.85 -4.74
C ALA A 62 -7.45 12.80 -3.21
N GLY A 63 -6.64 13.66 -2.58
CA GLY A 63 -6.42 13.67 -1.13
C GLY A 63 -5.77 12.38 -0.62
N VAL A 64 -4.95 11.72 -1.44
CA VAL A 64 -4.25 10.48 -1.09
C VAL A 64 -2.98 10.81 -0.33
N THR A 65 -3.04 10.81 0.98
CA THR A 65 -1.95 11.18 1.89
C THR A 65 -1.27 10.00 2.56
N ALA A 66 -1.88 8.81 2.47
CA ALA A 66 -1.36 7.56 3.01
C ALA A 66 -1.77 6.39 2.11
N SER A 67 -1.08 5.26 2.24
CA SER A 67 -1.27 4.10 1.36
C SER A 67 -2.65 3.43 1.49
N ASP A 68 -3.33 3.55 2.62
CA ASP A 68 -4.71 3.07 2.81
C ASP A 68 -5.74 3.83 1.97
N LYS A 69 -5.40 5.03 1.49
CA LYS A 69 -6.25 5.82 0.59
C LYS A 69 -5.99 5.54 -0.90
N LEU A 70 -5.00 4.74 -1.24
CA LEU A 70 -4.68 4.38 -2.63
C LEU A 70 -5.86 3.75 -3.41
N PRO A 71 -6.80 3.01 -2.81
CA PRO A 71 -7.99 2.53 -3.52
C PRO A 71 -8.85 3.62 -4.17
N ARG A 72 -8.72 4.89 -3.77
CA ARG A 72 -9.42 6.04 -4.39
C ARG A 72 -8.96 6.30 -5.83
N VAL A 73 -7.72 5.89 -6.17
CA VAL A 73 -7.06 6.18 -7.46
C VAL A 73 -6.49 4.94 -8.14
N LEU A 74 -6.46 3.80 -7.45
CA LEU A 74 -5.98 2.52 -7.98
C LEU A 74 -7.14 1.51 -8.09
N PRO A 75 -7.76 1.39 -9.25
CA PRO A 75 -8.93 0.54 -9.47
C PRO A 75 -8.67 -0.94 -9.17
N GLY A 76 -9.66 -1.61 -8.58
CA GLY A 76 -9.59 -3.02 -8.24
C GLY A 76 -8.77 -3.34 -6.99
N LEU A 77 -8.00 -2.38 -6.49
CA LEU A 77 -7.31 -2.49 -5.20
C LEU A 77 -8.32 -2.26 -4.06
N ASN A 78 -8.32 -3.15 -3.08
CA ASN A 78 -9.06 -2.96 -1.85
C ASN A 78 -8.09 -3.07 -0.67
N ILE A 79 -8.05 -2.05 0.18
CA ILE A 79 -7.29 -2.03 1.42
C ILE A 79 -8.29 -1.80 2.55
N GLU A 80 -8.58 -2.85 3.28
CA GLU A 80 -9.44 -2.80 4.45
C GLU A 80 -8.57 -2.53 5.68
N ASN A 81 -8.76 -1.36 6.25
CA ASN A 81 -8.12 -1.02 7.51
C ASN A 81 -8.92 -1.64 8.65
N SER A 82 -8.32 -2.59 9.35
CA SER A 82 -8.93 -3.24 10.52
C SER A 82 -8.92 -2.35 11.77
N GLY A 83 -9.03 -1.02 11.61
CA GLY A 83 -9.06 0.00 12.68
C GLY A 83 -7.71 0.25 13.32
N ASN A 84 -6.66 -0.24 12.72
CA ASN A 84 -5.30 0.09 13.08
C ASN A 84 -4.38 -0.04 11.85
N MET A 85 -3.26 0.64 11.87
CA MET A 85 -2.33 0.70 10.74
C MET A 85 -1.51 -0.59 10.51
N LEU A 86 -1.71 -1.64 11.29
CA LEU A 86 -0.88 -2.84 11.19
C LEU A 86 -1.57 -4.02 10.56
N PHE A 87 -2.88 -4.13 10.76
CA PHE A 87 -3.65 -5.28 10.31
C PHE A 87 -4.55 -4.90 9.14
N SER A 88 -3.98 -4.21 8.16
CA SER A 88 -4.69 -4.02 6.90
C SER A 88 -4.76 -5.34 6.14
N THR A 89 -5.90 -5.58 5.53
CA THR A 89 -6.08 -6.65 4.56
C THR A 89 -6.08 -6.05 3.17
N ILE A 90 -5.20 -6.55 2.32
CA ILE A 90 -5.14 -6.11 0.93
C ILE A 90 -5.72 -7.21 0.05
N SER A 91 -6.63 -6.84 -0.83
CA SER A 91 -7.10 -7.72 -1.89
C SER A 91 -6.99 -7.07 -3.27
N LEU A 92 -6.61 -7.87 -4.25
CA LEU A 92 -6.49 -7.50 -5.65
C LEU A 92 -6.78 -8.71 -6.52
N ARG A 93 -7.65 -8.57 -7.53
CA ARG A 93 -8.01 -9.64 -8.47
C ARG A 93 -8.46 -10.96 -7.82
N GLY A 94 -9.18 -10.85 -6.70
CA GLY A 94 -9.72 -12.03 -6.01
C GLY A 94 -8.74 -12.77 -5.11
N VAL A 95 -7.48 -12.34 -5.06
CA VAL A 95 -6.49 -12.82 -4.11
C VAL A 95 -6.47 -11.87 -2.91
N SER A 96 -6.56 -12.41 -1.70
CA SER A 96 -6.50 -11.62 -0.48
C SER A 96 -5.46 -12.14 0.51
N SER A 97 -5.00 -11.27 1.38
CA SER A 97 -4.25 -11.63 2.58
C SER A 97 -5.22 -11.58 3.76
N ALA A 98 -5.20 -12.60 4.57
CA ALA A 98 -6.09 -12.68 5.74
C ALA A 98 -5.78 -11.62 6.79
N GLN A 99 -4.54 -11.28 6.95
CA GLN A 99 -3.98 -10.13 7.68
C GLN A 99 -2.54 -9.97 7.22
N ASP A 100 -2.08 -8.77 7.00
CA ASP A 100 -0.71 -8.48 6.53
C ASP A 100 0.39 -8.90 7.51
N PHE A 101 -0.01 -9.38 8.64
CA PHE A 101 0.85 -9.89 9.70
C PHE A 101 1.75 -11.05 9.26
N TYR A 102 1.29 -11.86 8.28
CA TYR A 102 2.07 -12.96 7.71
C TYR A 102 2.57 -12.59 6.31
N ASN A 103 2.01 -13.19 5.29
CA ASN A 103 2.41 -12.99 3.91
C ASN A 103 1.32 -12.23 3.16
N PRO A 104 1.53 -10.97 2.77
CA PRO A 104 0.53 -10.20 2.04
C PRO A 104 0.29 -10.80 0.65
N ALA A 105 -0.91 -10.58 0.10
CA ALA A 105 -1.24 -10.91 -1.28
C ALA A 105 -0.65 -9.91 -2.28
N VAL A 106 -0.44 -8.66 -1.83
CA VAL A 106 0.15 -7.56 -2.58
C VAL A 106 1.22 -6.92 -1.73
N THR A 107 2.44 -6.88 -2.22
CA THR A 107 3.57 -6.26 -1.52
C THR A 107 3.74 -4.81 -1.93
N LEU A 108 3.94 -3.95 -0.93
CA LEU A 108 4.28 -2.54 -1.10
C LEU A 108 5.80 -2.38 -1.20
N TYR A 109 6.25 -1.66 -2.22
CA TYR A 109 7.64 -1.27 -2.42
C TYR A 109 7.78 0.25 -2.33
N VAL A 110 8.91 0.73 -1.83
CA VAL A 110 9.32 2.14 -1.91
C VAL A 110 10.69 2.18 -2.57
N ASP A 111 10.79 2.84 -3.72
CA ASP A 111 12.01 2.90 -4.54
C ASP A 111 12.66 1.50 -4.78
N GLY A 112 11.80 0.49 -5.02
CA GLY A 112 12.23 -0.90 -5.25
C GLY A 112 12.55 -1.71 -3.99
N VAL A 113 12.48 -1.12 -2.78
CA VAL A 113 12.69 -1.82 -1.51
C VAL A 113 11.36 -2.34 -0.96
N PRO A 114 11.20 -3.66 -0.74
CA PRO A 114 9.98 -4.20 -0.16
C PRO A 114 9.81 -3.72 1.27
N GLN A 115 8.60 -3.26 1.59
CA GLN A 115 8.27 -2.84 2.94
C GLN A 115 7.91 -4.05 3.82
N LEU A 116 8.19 -3.94 5.12
CA LEU A 116 7.68 -4.91 6.09
C LEU A 116 6.16 -5.02 5.98
N SER A 117 5.59 -6.21 6.11
CA SER A 117 4.14 -6.43 6.04
C SER A 117 3.37 -5.58 7.06
N THR A 118 3.98 -5.36 8.23
CA THR A 118 3.47 -4.46 9.28
C THR A 118 3.65 -2.97 8.96
N ASN A 119 4.23 -2.60 7.82
CA ASN A 119 4.40 -1.22 7.33
C ASN A 119 3.62 -0.93 6.04
N THR A 120 2.63 -1.74 5.71
CA THR A 120 1.81 -1.56 4.51
C THR A 120 1.03 -0.25 4.53
N ILE A 121 0.46 0.13 5.70
CA ILE A 121 -0.14 1.44 5.88
C ILE A 121 0.92 2.40 6.38
N GLN A 122 1.29 3.34 5.52
CA GLN A 122 2.27 4.39 5.80
C GLN A 122 1.86 5.69 5.12
N ALA A 123 2.31 6.81 5.66
CA ALA A 123 2.08 8.11 5.04
C ALA A 123 2.92 8.25 3.76
N LEU A 124 2.33 8.85 2.74
CA LEU A 124 3.01 9.14 1.49
C LEU A 124 3.76 10.46 1.60
N THR A 125 5.10 10.37 1.59
CA THR A 125 5.97 11.54 1.67
C THR A 125 6.79 11.64 0.40
N ASP A 126 6.82 12.84 -0.19
CA ASP A 126 7.68 13.17 -1.34
C ASP A 126 7.56 12.18 -2.52
N VAL A 127 6.33 11.76 -2.80
CA VAL A 127 6.03 10.80 -3.86
C VAL A 127 6.09 11.48 -5.21
N GLN A 128 6.72 10.84 -6.18
CA GLN A 128 6.70 11.20 -7.60
C GLN A 128 5.53 10.50 -8.31
N SER A 129 5.39 9.21 -8.07
CA SER A 129 4.30 8.40 -8.62
C SER A 129 4.03 7.17 -7.75
N VAL A 130 2.86 6.59 -7.92
CA VAL A 130 2.51 5.26 -7.40
C VAL A 130 2.13 4.39 -8.58
N GLU A 131 2.74 3.22 -8.64
CA GLU A 131 2.55 2.24 -9.70
C GLU A 131 1.87 0.99 -9.13
N LEU A 132 0.81 0.55 -9.75
CA LEU A 132 0.15 -0.74 -9.46
C LEU A 132 0.36 -1.68 -10.64
N LEU A 133 1.03 -2.81 -10.41
CA LEU A 133 1.06 -3.93 -11.35
C LEU A 133 0.08 -5.00 -10.86
N ARG A 134 -0.87 -5.40 -11.69
CA ARG A 134 -1.90 -6.38 -11.35
C ARG A 134 -1.54 -7.79 -11.78
N GLY A 135 -2.07 -8.76 -11.06
CA GLY A 135 -1.77 -10.17 -11.25
C GLY A 135 -0.37 -10.57 -10.76
N PRO A 136 -0.02 -11.86 -10.80
CA PRO A 136 1.21 -12.34 -10.22
C PRO A 136 2.46 -11.71 -10.83
N GLN A 137 3.35 -11.22 -9.95
CA GLN A 137 4.65 -10.64 -10.28
C GLN A 137 5.80 -11.53 -9.75
N GLY A 138 5.56 -12.83 -9.62
CA GLY A 138 6.47 -13.75 -8.95
C GLY A 138 7.86 -13.85 -9.59
N THR A 139 8.00 -13.67 -10.90
CA THR A 139 9.29 -13.74 -11.60
C THR A 139 10.23 -12.59 -11.22
N LEU A 140 9.75 -11.36 -11.22
CA LEU A 140 10.58 -10.19 -10.92
C LEU A 140 10.65 -9.87 -9.42
N TYR A 141 9.56 -10.08 -8.67
CA TYR A 141 9.41 -9.66 -7.29
C TYR A 141 9.43 -10.80 -6.27
N GLY A 142 9.19 -12.04 -6.72
CA GLY A 142 9.25 -13.23 -5.88
C GLY A 142 8.02 -13.44 -5.02
N LYS A 143 8.26 -13.68 -3.73
CA LYS A 143 7.21 -14.03 -2.77
C LYS A 143 6.22 -12.87 -2.51
N SER A 144 5.00 -13.22 -2.12
CA SER A 144 3.96 -12.27 -1.66
C SER A 144 3.58 -11.22 -2.72
N ALA A 145 3.61 -11.60 -4.00
CA ALA A 145 3.24 -10.77 -5.15
C ALA A 145 2.21 -11.47 -6.04
N GLN A 146 1.28 -12.24 -5.45
CA GLN A 146 0.30 -13.04 -6.20
C GLN A 146 -0.85 -12.21 -6.76
N GLY A 147 -1.36 -11.25 -5.99
CA GLY A 147 -2.38 -10.31 -6.46
C GLY A 147 -1.76 -9.19 -7.29
N GLY A 148 -0.50 -8.86 -7.01
CA GLY A 148 0.23 -7.77 -7.65
C GLY A 148 1.26 -7.12 -6.74
N ILE A 149 1.77 -5.97 -7.18
CA ILE A 149 2.64 -5.11 -6.37
C ILE A 149 2.20 -3.65 -6.47
N ILE A 150 2.46 -2.91 -5.40
CA ILE A 150 2.36 -1.44 -5.38
C ILE A 150 3.78 -0.91 -5.23
N ASN A 151 4.25 -0.10 -6.17
CA ASN A 151 5.55 0.55 -6.10
C ASN A 151 5.36 2.06 -5.92
N ILE A 152 5.81 2.60 -4.81
CA ILE A 152 5.86 4.03 -4.53
C ILE A 152 7.23 4.52 -5.00
N VAL A 153 7.22 5.33 -6.03
CA VAL A 153 8.41 6.02 -6.53
C VAL A 153 8.48 7.38 -5.85
N THR A 154 9.57 7.65 -5.18
CA THR A 154 9.74 8.93 -4.48
C THR A 154 10.62 9.88 -5.29
N GLN A 155 10.37 11.18 -5.13
CA GLN A 155 11.13 12.22 -5.81
C GLN A 155 12.63 12.11 -5.47
N GLN A 156 13.46 12.02 -6.48
CA GLN A 156 14.91 12.04 -6.30
C GLN A 156 15.43 13.49 -6.33
N PRO A 157 16.43 13.84 -5.50
CA PRO A 157 17.06 15.15 -5.59
C PRO A 157 17.89 15.28 -6.87
N ASP A 158 17.77 16.43 -7.53
CA ASP A 158 18.45 16.76 -8.78
C ASP A 158 18.94 18.22 -8.79
N SER A 159 19.33 18.73 -9.96
CA SER A 159 19.83 20.09 -10.16
C SER A 159 18.74 21.17 -10.01
N THR A 160 17.46 20.80 -9.96
CA THR A 160 16.35 21.75 -9.83
C THR A 160 16.04 22.00 -8.37
N PRO A 161 16.24 23.21 -7.82
CA PRO A 161 15.82 23.54 -6.47
C PRO A 161 14.29 23.46 -6.35
N ARG A 162 13.82 22.74 -5.36
CA ARG A 162 12.41 22.60 -5.02
C ARG A 162 12.25 22.68 -3.51
N GLY A 163 11.18 23.28 -3.05
CA GLY A 163 10.89 23.31 -1.63
C GLY A 163 9.51 23.89 -1.39
N TYR A 164 8.87 23.40 -0.34
CA TYR A 164 7.56 23.87 0.06
C TYR A 164 7.29 23.63 1.53
N ILE A 165 6.34 24.41 2.02
CA ILE A 165 5.63 24.14 3.27
C ILE A 165 4.16 23.88 2.98
N GLU A 166 3.60 22.88 3.62
CA GLU A 166 2.18 22.53 3.52
C GLU A 166 1.59 22.47 4.93
N GLY A 167 0.43 23.08 5.13
CA GLY A 167 -0.31 23.06 6.37
C GLY A 167 -1.79 22.84 6.10
N GLY A 168 -2.42 21.96 6.87
CA GLY A 168 -3.85 21.68 6.77
C GLY A 168 -4.49 21.43 8.11
N VAL A 169 -5.77 21.73 8.20
CA VAL A 169 -6.63 21.42 9.34
C VAL A 169 -7.92 20.80 8.82
N SER A 170 -8.47 19.88 9.61
CA SER A 170 -9.73 19.25 9.26
C SER A 170 -10.60 19.01 10.50
N SER A 171 -11.83 18.59 10.26
CA SER A 171 -12.76 18.23 11.33
C SER A 171 -12.13 17.23 12.32
N ARG A 172 -12.63 17.20 13.56
CA ARG A 172 -12.14 16.37 14.67
C ARG A 172 -10.71 16.73 15.12
N ASP A 173 -10.42 18.03 15.26
CA ASP A 173 -9.12 18.56 15.72
C ASP A 173 -7.89 17.99 15.00
N SER A 174 -8.09 17.55 13.75
CA SER A 174 -7.05 16.96 12.92
C SER A 174 -6.23 18.02 12.23
N TYR A 175 -4.91 17.80 12.15
CA TYR A 175 -4.00 18.70 11.44
C TYR A 175 -2.86 17.95 10.78
N ARG A 176 -2.33 18.57 9.72
CA ARG A 176 -1.15 18.09 8.99
C ARG A 176 -0.21 19.26 8.72
N SER A 177 1.10 19.02 8.91
CA SER A 177 2.14 19.95 8.48
C SER A 177 3.26 19.20 7.81
N LYS A 178 3.73 19.70 6.68
CA LYS A 178 4.80 19.09 5.89
C LYS A 178 5.77 20.16 5.42
N PHE A 179 7.04 19.84 5.48
CA PHE A 179 8.13 20.63 4.95
C PHE A 179 8.95 19.74 3.99
N ASN A 180 9.33 20.29 2.85
CA ASN A 180 10.26 19.66 1.92
C ASN A 180 11.25 20.69 1.39
N LEU A 181 12.50 20.27 1.25
CA LEU A 181 13.55 21.02 0.57
C LEU A 181 14.42 20.04 -0.19
N SER A 182 14.61 20.29 -1.49
CA SER A 182 15.38 19.46 -2.41
C SER A 182 16.17 20.32 -3.38
N GLY A 183 17.36 19.89 -3.77
CA GLY A 183 18.15 20.58 -4.77
C GLY A 183 19.64 20.27 -4.68
N PRO A 184 20.46 21.03 -5.42
CA PRO A 184 21.90 20.85 -5.43
C PRO A 184 22.54 21.32 -4.11
N ILE A 185 23.41 20.48 -3.54
CA ILE A 185 24.35 20.85 -2.49
C ILE A 185 25.63 21.33 -3.13
N GLN A 186 26.03 20.66 -4.22
CA GLN A 186 27.09 21.06 -5.12
C GLN A 186 26.66 20.74 -6.54
N ASP A 187 26.50 21.78 -7.36
CA ASP A 187 26.08 21.66 -8.76
C ASP A 187 26.94 20.67 -9.54
N GLY A 188 26.31 19.86 -10.38
CA GLY A 188 26.96 18.86 -11.22
C GLY A 188 27.54 17.67 -10.47
N LEU A 189 27.32 17.54 -9.13
CA LEU A 189 27.92 16.48 -8.34
C LEU A 189 27.03 15.91 -7.25
N LEU A 190 26.54 16.74 -6.33
CA LEU A 190 25.87 16.28 -5.10
C LEU A 190 24.55 16.99 -4.89
N TYR A 191 23.51 16.20 -4.71
CA TYR A 191 22.14 16.67 -4.51
C TYR A 191 21.56 16.13 -3.21
N GLY A 192 20.67 16.88 -2.59
CA GLY A 192 20.07 16.52 -1.31
C GLY A 192 18.57 16.78 -1.26
N ASN A 193 17.87 16.01 -0.43
CA ASN A 193 16.46 16.21 -0.10
C ASN A 193 16.25 16.00 1.40
N VAL A 194 15.40 16.84 2.00
CA VAL A 194 14.90 16.67 3.37
C VAL A 194 13.40 16.83 3.35
N THR A 195 12.68 15.87 3.96
CA THR A 195 11.23 15.93 4.14
C THR A 195 10.88 15.69 5.60
N LEU A 196 10.06 16.56 6.17
CA LEU A 196 9.50 16.41 7.52
C LEU A 196 7.98 16.44 7.43
N LEU A 197 7.32 15.51 8.13
CA LEU A 197 5.85 15.45 8.22
C LEU A 197 5.42 15.24 9.67
N ARG A 198 4.43 16.00 10.08
CA ARG A 198 3.63 15.75 11.27
C ARG A 198 2.16 15.71 10.88
N GLN A 199 1.49 14.63 11.26
CA GLN A 199 0.06 14.43 11.03
C GLN A 199 -0.60 13.98 12.32
N VAL A 200 -1.76 14.54 12.60
CA VAL A 200 -2.66 14.13 13.69
C VAL A 200 -4.06 14.06 13.10
N ASP A 201 -4.65 12.89 13.19
CA ASP A 201 -6.06 12.63 12.88
C ASP A 201 -6.70 12.10 14.15
N ASP A 202 -7.54 12.90 14.80
CA ASP A 202 -8.31 12.44 15.94
C ASP A 202 -9.49 11.59 15.46
N GLY A 203 -9.80 10.54 16.23
CA GLY A 203 -10.88 9.62 15.91
C GLY A 203 -12.27 10.19 16.25
N ASP A 204 -13.28 9.33 16.11
CA ASP A 204 -14.66 9.68 16.43
C ASP A 204 -15.38 8.53 17.18
N MET A 205 -14.60 7.61 17.79
CA MET A 205 -15.14 6.52 18.60
C MET A 205 -15.07 6.86 20.09
N ILE A 206 -16.09 6.43 20.81
CA ILE A 206 -16.25 6.72 22.24
C ILE A 206 -15.94 5.47 23.06
N ASN A 207 -15.11 5.63 24.08
CA ASN A 207 -14.98 4.65 25.15
C ASN A 207 -15.88 5.04 26.33
N PRO A 208 -17.00 4.34 26.56
CA PRO A 208 -17.89 4.69 27.66
C PRO A 208 -17.25 4.51 29.06
N ALA A 209 -16.22 3.66 29.18
CA ALA A 209 -15.57 3.37 30.45
C ALA A 209 -14.58 4.48 30.87
N THR A 210 -13.84 5.05 29.93
CA THR A 210 -12.85 6.11 30.19
C THR A 210 -13.39 7.51 29.91
N GLY A 211 -14.45 7.62 29.12
CA GLY A 211 -14.99 8.88 28.62
C GLY A 211 -14.20 9.47 27.46
N SER A 212 -13.20 8.76 26.92
CA SER A 212 -12.50 9.19 25.67
C SER A 212 -13.46 9.18 24.49
N ASP A 213 -13.40 10.20 23.62
CA ASP A 213 -14.24 10.38 22.44
C ASP A 213 -13.42 10.57 21.13
N ASP A 214 -12.11 10.40 21.22
CA ASP A 214 -11.12 10.55 20.15
C ASP A 214 -10.51 9.23 19.65
N LEU A 215 -11.11 8.08 20.02
CA LEU A 215 -10.59 6.77 19.60
C LEU A 215 -10.76 6.54 18.08
N GLY A 216 -9.86 5.76 17.51
CA GLY A 216 -9.75 5.53 16.06
C GLY A 216 -8.82 6.52 15.37
N GLY A 217 -8.23 7.44 16.10
CA GLY A 217 -7.28 8.42 15.61
C GLY A 217 -5.87 7.90 15.37
N THR A 218 -5.08 8.69 14.64
CA THR A 218 -3.70 8.40 14.27
C THR A 218 -2.82 9.62 14.44
N ARG A 219 -1.62 9.43 15.00
CA ARG A 219 -0.61 10.48 15.15
C ARG A 219 0.71 9.99 14.56
N ALA A 220 1.16 10.59 13.44
CA ALA A 220 2.38 10.23 12.74
C ALA A 220 3.41 11.38 12.76
N SER A 221 4.70 11.02 12.82
CA SER A 221 5.83 11.91 12.62
C SER A 221 6.84 11.21 11.73
N ILE A 222 7.28 11.87 10.67
CA ILE A 222 8.18 11.30 9.67
C ILE A 222 9.29 12.29 9.37
N GLY A 223 10.51 11.79 9.27
CA GLY A 223 11.67 12.50 8.75
C GLY A 223 12.37 11.65 7.71
N ASN A 224 12.62 12.22 6.54
CA ASN A 224 13.37 11.60 5.44
C ASN A 224 14.54 12.49 5.04
N VAL A 225 15.68 11.86 4.74
CA VAL A 225 16.85 12.50 4.14
C VAL A 225 17.30 11.66 2.97
N LYS A 226 17.60 12.29 1.84
CA LYS A 226 18.22 11.66 0.68
C LYS A 226 19.45 12.44 0.24
N LEU A 227 20.49 11.73 -0.16
CA LEU A 227 21.66 12.25 -0.83
C LEU A 227 21.86 11.48 -2.13
N ARG A 228 22.13 12.19 -3.20
CA ARG A 228 22.46 11.61 -4.49
C ARG A 228 23.78 12.21 -5.00
N LEU A 229 24.77 11.36 -5.16
CA LEU A 229 26.04 11.67 -5.77
C LEU A 229 25.99 11.21 -7.21
N ALA A 230 25.93 12.16 -8.15
CA ALA A 230 25.77 11.91 -9.59
C ALA A 230 26.58 12.95 -10.36
N PRO A 231 27.88 12.70 -10.60
CA PRO A 231 28.70 13.62 -11.39
C PRO A 231 28.24 13.66 -12.85
N ASP A 232 28.09 14.86 -13.42
CA ASP A 232 27.53 15.06 -14.77
C ASP A 232 28.26 14.30 -15.88
N ASP A 233 29.59 14.17 -15.78
CA ASP A 233 30.44 13.54 -16.81
C ASP A 233 30.73 12.05 -16.53
N GLN A 234 30.00 11.41 -15.60
CA GLN A 234 30.26 10.04 -15.21
C GLN A 234 29.06 9.13 -15.45
N PRO A 235 29.28 7.87 -15.88
CA PRO A 235 28.21 6.91 -16.13
C PRO A 235 27.63 6.28 -14.87
N TRP A 236 27.99 6.76 -13.69
CA TRP A 236 27.55 6.18 -12.43
C TRP A 236 26.93 7.22 -11.50
N GLU A 237 26.03 6.74 -10.69
CA GLU A 237 25.44 7.50 -9.60
C GLU A 237 25.31 6.63 -8.34
N MET A 238 25.38 7.27 -7.17
CA MET A 238 25.17 6.62 -5.87
C MET A 238 24.12 7.38 -5.08
N GLY A 239 23.25 6.66 -4.41
CA GLY A 239 22.21 7.22 -3.56
C GLY A 239 22.30 6.71 -2.13
N PHE A 240 22.00 7.57 -1.18
CA PHE A 240 21.74 7.24 0.20
C PHE A 240 20.40 7.82 0.62
N ALA A 241 19.52 7.00 1.19
CA ALA A 241 18.28 7.44 1.78
C ALA A 241 18.18 6.93 3.22
N ALA A 242 17.70 7.78 4.12
CA ALA A 242 17.39 7.41 5.50
C ALA A 242 16.06 8.00 5.91
N SER A 243 15.22 7.20 6.55
CA SER A 243 13.93 7.64 7.05
C SER A 243 13.63 7.09 8.43
N ARG A 244 12.88 7.87 9.19
CA ARG A 244 12.26 7.44 10.44
C ARG A 244 10.79 7.82 10.42
N GLU A 245 9.91 6.84 10.57
CA GLU A 245 8.48 7.00 10.74
C GLU A 245 8.07 6.49 12.11
N CYS A 246 7.44 7.33 12.93
CA CYS A 246 6.83 6.94 14.18
C CYS A 246 5.33 7.25 14.15
N THR A 247 4.51 6.23 14.36
CA THR A 247 3.06 6.32 14.38
C THR A 247 2.51 5.79 15.70
N ARG A 248 1.53 6.50 16.26
CA ARG A 248 0.66 6.04 17.34
C ARG A 248 -0.78 6.07 16.85
N ALA A 249 -1.54 5.01 17.08
CA ALA A 249 -2.93 4.92 16.69
C ALA A 249 -3.74 4.13 17.73
N THR A 250 -5.05 4.27 17.68
CA THR A 250 -5.95 3.38 18.40
C THR A 250 -5.87 1.98 17.80
N GLN A 251 -5.87 0.97 18.65
CA GLN A 251 -5.75 -0.43 18.27
C GLN A 251 -6.97 -1.22 18.77
N ASP A 252 -7.47 -2.14 17.93
CA ASP A 252 -8.52 -3.10 18.34
C ASP A 252 -9.77 -2.45 18.98
N ALA A 253 -10.18 -1.31 18.43
CA ALA A 253 -11.39 -0.62 18.84
C ALA A 253 -12.59 -1.14 18.05
N TYR A 254 -13.44 -1.93 18.68
CA TYR A 254 -14.58 -2.57 18.03
C TYR A 254 -15.90 -2.04 18.58
N VAL A 255 -16.89 -1.89 17.70
CA VAL A 255 -18.28 -1.59 18.04
C VAL A 255 -19.14 -2.86 17.90
N GLY A 256 -20.32 -2.90 18.49
CA GLY A 256 -21.28 -3.95 18.22
C GLY A 256 -21.63 -4.02 16.74
N TRP A 257 -21.79 -5.23 16.18
CA TRP A 257 -22.03 -5.46 14.74
C TRP A 257 -23.16 -4.60 14.15
N ASN A 258 -24.22 -4.37 14.93
CA ASN A 258 -25.38 -3.58 14.50
C ASN A 258 -25.33 -2.12 14.95
N ASP A 259 -24.35 -1.72 15.76
CA ASP A 259 -24.20 -0.37 16.32
C ASP A 259 -23.10 0.45 15.67
N ILE A 260 -22.96 0.35 14.35
CA ILE A 260 -21.92 1.07 13.60
C ILE A 260 -22.09 2.61 13.63
N LYS A 261 -23.29 3.10 13.95
CA LYS A 261 -23.57 4.53 14.04
C LYS A 261 -23.30 5.11 15.42
N GLY A 262 -23.52 4.33 16.47
CA GLY A 262 -23.29 4.75 17.86
C GLY A 262 -21.83 4.93 18.22
N ARG A 263 -20.92 4.26 17.49
CA ARG A 263 -19.46 4.38 17.62
C ARG A 263 -18.94 4.23 19.05
N LYS A 264 -19.65 3.45 19.85
CA LYS A 264 -19.25 3.14 21.22
C LYS A 264 -18.49 1.84 21.25
N LEU A 265 -17.36 1.81 21.94
CA LEU A 265 -16.63 0.58 22.18
C LEU A 265 -17.55 -0.46 22.82
N SER A 266 -17.57 -1.66 22.25
CA SER A 266 -18.37 -2.77 22.77
C SER A 266 -17.59 -3.71 23.70
N ILE A 267 -16.27 -3.58 23.73
CA ILE A 267 -15.36 -4.44 24.47
C ILE A 267 -14.54 -3.56 25.40
N SER A 268 -15.05 -3.30 26.60
CA SER A 268 -14.19 -2.88 27.73
C SER A 268 -14.97 -2.27 28.89
N ASP A 269 -15.48 -3.07 29.78
CA ASP A 269 -15.88 -2.54 31.09
C ASP A 269 -14.62 -2.25 31.91
N GLY A 270 -14.24 -0.97 32.03
CA GLY A 270 -13.14 -0.52 32.89
C GLY A 270 -11.73 -0.71 32.33
N SER A 271 -11.57 -1.03 31.06
CA SER A 271 -10.27 -1.22 30.43
C SER A 271 -9.66 0.09 29.94
N PRO A 272 -8.32 0.21 29.92
CA PRO A 272 -7.64 1.38 29.32
C PRO A 272 -7.93 1.45 27.82
N ASP A 273 -7.80 2.66 27.26
CA ASP A 273 -7.93 2.87 25.82
C ASP A 273 -6.91 2.02 25.07
N PRO A 274 -7.35 1.23 24.06
CA PRO A 274 -6.44 0.41 23.28
C PRO A 274 -5.56 1.31 22.43
N TYR A 275 -4.27 1.00 22.37
CA TYR A 275 -3.33 1.76 21.56
C TYR A 275 -2.23 0.90 20.96
N MET A 276 -1.65 1.40 19.87
CA MET A 276 -0.39 0.92 19.31
C MET A 276 0.60 2.05 19.08
N ARG A 277 1.87 1.69 19.09
CA ARG A 277 2.97 2.52 18.66
C ARG A 277 3.88 1.73 17.74
N ARG A 278 4.17 2.29 16.58
CA ARG A 278 5.11 1.75 15.59
C ARG A 278 6.15 2.80 15.25
N CYS A 279 7.43 2.47 15.33
CA CYS A 279 8.53 3.26 14.78
C CYS A 279 9.32 2.39 13.82
N THR A 280 9.47 2.83 12.58
CA THR A 280 10.25 2.18 11.52
C THR A 280 11.40 3.08 11.13
N ASP A 281 12.61 2.57 11.24
CA ASP A 281 13.85 3.17 10.75
C ASP A 281 14.26 2.44 9.48
N SER A 282 14.51 3.15 8.39
CA SER A 282 14.94 2.59 7.10
C SER A 282 16.19 3.31 6.60
N GLN A 283 17.12 2.54 6.04
CA GLN A 283 18.30 3.05 5.37
C GLN A 283 18.48 2.29 4.06
N THR A 284 18.81 2.99 3.00
CA THR A 284 19.04 2.40 1.67
C THR A 284 20.28 3.03 1.05
N LEU A 285 21.17 2.17 0.56
CA LEU A 285 22.23 2.52 -0.36
C LEU A 285 21.86 2.01 -1.73
N SER A 286 21.97 2.86 -2.74
CA SER A 286 21.74 2.51 -4.13
C SER A 286 22.96 2.90 -4.97
N GLY A 287 23.21 2.12 -6.02
CA GLY A 287 24.21 2.42 -7.02
C GLY A 287 23.65 2.13 -8.40
N LYS A 288 23.96 2.97 -9.37
CA LYS A 288 23.61 2.77 -10.77
C LYS A 288 24.86 3.03 -11.62
N TYR A 289 25.06 2.17 -12.60
CA TYR A 289 26.12 2.31 -13.61
C TYR A 289 25.50 2.09 -14.98
N THR A 290 25.64 3.07 -15.87
CA THR A 290 25.02 3.06 -17.19
C THR A 290 26.11 2.98 -18.26
N THR A 291 25.99 2.01 -19.16
CA THR A 291 26.80 1.91 -20.37
C THR A 291 25.91 2.23 -21.59
N ASP A 292 26.45 2.15 -22.79
CA ASP A 292 25.67 2.36 -24.02
C ASP A 292 24.52 1.34 -24.15
N ASP A 293 24.71 0.13 -23.60
CA ASP A 293 23.81 -1.00 -23.79
C ASP A 293 23.12 -1.47 -22.53
N TRP A 294 23.67 -1.23 -21.35
CA TRP A 294 23.23 -1.80 -20.10
C TRP A 294 23.15 -0.79 -18.97
N VAL A 295 22.19 -1.02 -18.12
CA VAL A 295 22.10 -0.36 -16.81
C VAL A 295 22.25 -1.41 -15.72
N PHE A 296 23.20 -1.20 -14.81
CA PHE A 296 23.42 -1.99 -13.63
C PHE A 296 22.91 -1.24 -12.40
N ASN A 297 22.08 -1.90 -11.60
CA ASN A 297 21.55 -1.32 -10.38
C ASN A 297 21.92 -2.20 -9.18
N LEU A 298 22.35 -1.56 -8.10
CA LEU A 298 22.59 -2.17 -6.80
C LEU A 298 21.66 -1.50 -5.77
N ILE A 299 20.94 -2.27 -5.00
CA ILE A 299 20.18 -1.83 -3.84
C ILE A 299 20.65 -2.63 -2.63
N SER A 300 20.98 -1.93 -1.53
CA SER A 300 21.20 -2.52 -0.22
C SER A 300 20.40 -1.73 0.79
N ALA A 301 19.38 -2.35 1.35
CA ALA A 301 18.47 -1.73 2.28
C ALA A 301 18.45 -2.45 3.63
N TRP A 302 18.30 -1.66 4.69
CA TRP A 302 18.12 -2.14 6.03
C TRP A 302 16.93 -1.42 6.67
N GLN A 303 16.04 -2.20 7.31
CA GLN A 303 14.87 -1.70 8.02
C GLN A 303 14.82 -2.29 9.41
N GLN A 304 14.52 -1.45 10.39
CA GLN A 304 14.24 -1.86 11.76
C GLN A 304 12.91 -1.28 12.19
N GLN A 305 12.05 -2.12 12.76
CA GLN A 305 10.77 -1.68 13.29
C GLN A 305 10.63 -2.10 14.76
N HIS A 306 10.27 -1.13 15.57
CA HIS A 306 9.80 -1.33 16.93
C HIS A 306 8.30 -1.09 16.98
N TYR A 307 7.60 -2.08 17.44
CA TYR A 307 6.16 -2.08 17.52
C TYR A 307 5.70 -2.51 18.91
N SER A 308 4.71 -1.84 19.44
CA SER A 308 4.03 -2.28 20.66
C SER A 308 2.53 -1.99 20.57
N ARG A 309 1.73 -2.92 21.07
CA ARG A 309 0.29 -2.75 21.22
C ARG A 309 -0.16 -3.15 22.60
N THR A 310 -1.19 -2.46 23.09
CA THR A 310 -1.88 -2.76 24.33
C THR A 310 -3.37 -2.68 24.06
N PHE A 311 -4.09 -3.72 24.40
CA PHE A 311 -5.53 -3.79 24.18
C PHE A 311 -6.22 -4.74 25.17
N PRO A 312 -7.51 -4.51 25.48
CA PRO A 312 -8.30 -5.44 26.27
C PRO A 312 -8.75 -6.63 25.42
N SER A 313 -8.76 -7.82 26.02
CA SER A 313 -9.31 -9.04 25.43
C SER A 313 -10.10 -9.81 26.49
N GLY A 314 -11.41 -9.59 26.53
CA GLY A 314 -12.24 -10.03 27.64
C GLY A 314 -11.81 -9.38 28.97
N SER A 315 -11.50 -10.18 29.97
CA SER A 315 -10.96 -9.71 31.27
C SER A 315 -9.45 -9.53 31.29
N LEU A 316 -8.76 -9.79 30.15
CA LEU A 316 -7.31 -9.72 30.05
C LEU A 316 -6.88 -8.38 29.46
N ILE A 317 -5.73 -7.88 29.90
CA ILE A 317 -4.97 -6.82 29.22
C ILE A 317 -3.83 -7.50 28.48
N VAL A 318 -3.77 -7.26 27.18
CA VAL A 318 -2.75 -7.83 26.30
C VAL A 318 -1.70 -6.77 25.97
N ASN A 319 -0.42 -7.12 26.18
CA ASN A 319 0.73 -6.33 25.81
C ASN A 319 1.61 -7.13 24.86
N MET A 320 1.88 -6.59 23.66
CA MET A 320 2.64 -7.28 22.63
C MET A 320 3.73 -6.37 22.02
N PRO A 321 4.87 -6.18 22.72
CA PRO A 321 6.02 -5.54 22.09
C PRO A 321 6.71 -6.49 21.09
N GLN A 322 7.04 -5.93 19.93
CA GLN A 322 7.57 -6.67 18.80
C GLN A 322 8.72 -5.89 18.14
N ARG A 323 9.70 -6.60 17.65
CA ARG A 323 10.83 -6.02 16.91
C ARG A 323 11.06 -6.79 15.62
N TRP A 324 11.12 -6.05 14.52
CA TRP A 324 11.45 -6.57 13.20
C TRP A 324 12.78 -5.97 12.73
N ASN A 325 13.60 -6.80 12.08
CA ASN A 325 14.76 -6.34 11.34
C ASN A 325 14.70 -7.01 9.97
N GLN A 326 14.89 -6.23 8.92
CA GLN A 326 14.95 -6.71 7.55
C GLN A 326 16.18 -6.15 6.87
N ASP A 327 16.91 -6.99 6.17
CA ASP A 327 17.96 -6.61 5.25
C ASP A 327 17.66 -7.17 3.85
N VAL A 328 17.83 -6.33 2.82
CA VAL A 328 17.55 -6.65 1.41
C VAL A 328 18.72 -6.22 0.57
N GLN A 329 19.18 -7.12 -0.32
CA GLN A 329 20.17 -6.81 -1.34
C GLN A 329 19.65 -7.27 -2.69
N GLU A 330 19.75 -6.40 -3.69
CA GLU A 330 19.44 -6.71 -5.09
C GLU A 330 20.54 -6.18 -6.00
N LEU A 331 21.06 -7.03 -6.86
CA LEU A 331 21.91 -6.65 -7.98
C LEU A 331 21.14 -6.97 -9.26
N ARG A 332 20.98 -5.97 -10.14
CA ARG A 332 20.21 -6.11 -11.37
C ARG A 332 20.97 -5.52 -12.56
N ALA A 333 20.93 -6.22 -13.67
CA ALA A 333 21.34 -5.71 -14.99
C ALA A 333 20.13 -5.69 -15.91
N ALA A 334 19.92 -4.60 -16.61
CA ALA A 334 18.85 -4.46 -17.60
C ALA A 334 19.40 -3.81 -18.86
N THR A 335 18.88 -4.19 -20.01
CA THR A 335 19.22 -3.53 -21.28
C THR A 335 18.68 -2.10 -21.31
N LEU A 336 19.41 -1.21 -21.98
CA LEU A 336 19.07 0.20 -22.17
C LEU A 336 18.73 0.48 -23.63
N GLY A 337 17.67 1.27 -23.89
CA GLY A 337 17.26 1.75 -25.22
C GLY A 337 16.09 0.99 -25.83
N ASP A 338 15.28 1.70 -26.64
CA ASP A 338 13.99 1.23 -27.17
C ASP A 338 14.08 0.51 -28.52
N ALA A 339 15.23 0.55 -29.20
CA ALA A 339 15.41 0.02 -30.56
C ALA A 339 16.07 -1.37 -30.60
N ARG A 340 15.88 -2.18 -29.54
CA ARG A 340 16.52 -3.49 -29.44
C ARG A 340 15.60 -4.61 -29.92
N THR A 341 16.22 -5.66 -30.47
CA THR A 341 15.50 -6.88 -30.81
C THR A 341 15.06 -7.66 -29.56
N VAL A 342 15.82 -7.56 -28.46
CA VAL A 342 15.54 -8.25 -27.19
C VAL A 342 15.83 -7.33 -26.02
N ASP A 343 14.84 -7.09 -25.18
CA ASP A 343 15.02 -6.51 -23.86
C ASP A 343 15.28 -7.60 -22.83
N MET A 344 16.23 -7.37 -21.94
CA MET A 344 16.68 -8.35 -20.95
C MET A 344 16.79 -7.73 -19.58
N VAL A 345 16.35 -8.48 -18.58
CA VAL A 345 16.58 -8.18 -17.16
C VAL A 345 17.14 -9.43 -16.49
N PHE A 346 18.21 -9.29 -15.74
CA PHE A 346 18.78 -10.33 -14.88
C PHE A 346 18.95 -9.78 -13.47
N GLY A 347 18.70 -10.59 -12.46
CA GLY A 347 18.86 -10.16 -11.08
C GLY A 347 19.23 -11.26 -10.11
N LEU A 348 19.98 -10.85 -9.09
CA LEU A 348 20.26 -11.61 -7.89
C LEU A 348 19.64 -10.91 -6.70
N TYR A 349 18.96 -11.65 -5.85
CA TYR A 349 18.19 -11.08 -4.74
C TYR A 349 18.44 -11.87 -3.46
N ARG A 350 18.61 -11.14 -2.36
CA ARG A 350 18.63 -11.67 -1.01
C ARG A 350 17.76 -10.82 -0.09
N GLN A 351 16.94 -11.46 0.71
CA GLN A 351 16.18 -10.84 1.80
C GLN A 351 16.31 -11.70 3.05
N ASN A 352 16.55 -11.06 4.18
CA ASN A 352 16.55 -11.72 5.48
C ASN A 352 15.71 -10.90 6.45
N THR A 353 14.76 -11.55 7.10
CA THR A 353 13.85 -10.93 8.08
C THR A 353 13.97 -11.67 9.40
N ARG A 354 14.08 -10.92 10.50
CA ARG A 354 14.14 -11.45 11.87
C ARG A 354 13.11 -10.74 12.71
N GLU A 355 12.32 -11.51 13.39
CA GLU A 355 11.28 -11.03 14.28
C GLU A 355 11.52 -11.54 15.70
N LYS A 356 11.29 -10.66 16.68
CA LYS A 356 11.12 -11.02 18.06
C LYS A 356 9.77 -10.50 18.54
N LEU A 357 8.90 -11.40 18.98
CA LEU A 357 7.60 -11.11 19.56
C LEU A 357 7.61 -11.46 21.04
N ASN A 358 7.25 -10.53 21.90
CA ASN A 358 6.89 -10.83 23.28
C ASN A 358 5.37 -10.64 23.43
N SER A 359 4.71 -11.53 24.16
CA SER A 359 3.30 -11.45 24.44
C SER A 359 3.06 -11.63 25.94
N ALA A 360 2.29 -10.73 26.51
CA ALA A 360 1.82 -10.83 27.90
C ALA A 360 0.30 -10.63 27.91
N TYR A 361 -0.38 -11.57 28.53
CA TYR A 361 -1.82 -11.54 28.79
C TYR A 361 -1.99 -11.57 30.30
N ASP A 362 -2.43 -10.46 30.85
CA ASP A 362 -2.50 -10.27 32.28
C ASP A 362 -3.95 -10.17 32.75
N MET A 363 -4.30 -10.95 33.77
CA MET A 363 -5.51 -10.73 34.59
C MET A 363 -5.24 -9.57 35.55
N PRO A 364 -6.28 -8.92 36.12
CA PRO A 364 -6.08 -7.80 37.04
C PRO A 364 -5.20 -8.12 38.25
N THR A 365 -5.11 -9.38 38.64
CA THR A 365 -4.42 -9.82 39.89
C THR A 365 -3.23 -10.73 39.64
N MET A 366 -3.06 -11.28 38.40
CA MET A 366 -2.00 -12.25 38.12
C MET A 366 -1.73 -12.35 36.63
N PRO A 367 -0.49 -12.70 36.24
CA PRO A 367 -0.19 -13.06 34.85
C PRO A 367 -0.98 -14.30 34.43
N TYR A 368 -1.61 -14.26 33.25
CA TYR A 368 -2.28 -15.40 32.65
C TYR A 368 -1.36 -16.16 31.69
N LEU A 369 -0.76 -15.43 30.73
CA LEU A 369 0.17 -15.98 29.73
C LEU A 369 1.30 -14.99 29.46
N SER A 370 2.52 -15.50 29.42
CA SER A 370 3.67 -14.76 28.88
C SER A 370 4.43 -15.63 27.91
N SER A 371 4.88 -15.05 26.79
CA SER A 371 5.69 -15.78 25.82
C SER A 371 6.69 -14.87 25.10
N THR A 372 7.76 -15.49 24.61
CA THR A 372 8.75 -14.87 23.72
C THR A 372 8.94 -15.78 22.52
N GLY A 373 8.75 -15.24 21.33
CA GLY A 373 8.97 -15.91 20.07
C GLY A 373 10.07 -15.25 19.24
N TYR A 374 10.81 -16.05 18.50
CA TYR A 374 11.80 -15.62 17.51
C TYR A 374 11.49 -16.29 16.19
N THR A 375 11.37 -15.51 15.11
CA THR A 375 11.19 -16.02 13.76
C THR A 375 12.25 -15.43 12.85
N THR A 376 12.82 -16.26 11.99
CA THR A 376 13.72 -15.81 10.91
C THR A 376 13.20 -16.33 9.59
N ALA A 377 13.29 -15.51 8.54
CA ALA A 377 12.98 -15.91 7.18
C ALA A 377 14.05 -15.35 6.23
N GLU A 378 14.67 -16.22 5.46
CA GLU A 378 15.66 -15.86 4.44
C GLU A 378 15.20 -16.32 3.07
N THR A 379 15.36 -15.45 2.07
CA THR A 379 15.11 -15.74 0.65
C THR A 379 16.38 -15.42 -0.14
N LEU A 380 16.85 -16.37 -0.92
CA LEU A 380 17.87 -16.19 -1.94
C LEU A 380 17.25 -16.49 -3.31
N ALA A 381 17.48 -15.64 -4.29
CA ALA A 381 16.92 -15.87 -5.61
C ALA A 381 17.80 -15.35 -6.76
N ALA A 382 17.65 -16.00 -7.90
CA ALA A 382 18.13 -15.53 -9.19
C ALA A 382 16.95 -15.49 -10.17
N TYR A 383 16.88 -14.46 -10.99
CA TYR A 383 15.79 -14.30 -11.95
C TYR A 383 16.25 -13.68 -13.27
N SER A 384 15.49 -13.97 -14.31
CA SER A 384 15.60 -13.32 -15.61
C SER A 384 14.23 -13.04 -16.20
N ASP A 385 14.15 -11.97 -16.98
CA ASP A 385 12.98 -11.62 -17.79
C ASP A 385 13.44 -11.10 -19.13
N LEU A 386 12.88 -11.64 -20.20
CA LEU A 386 13.26 -11.37 -21.58
C LEU A 386 12.02 -10.97 -22.37
N THR A 387 12.12 -9.95 -23.21
CA THR A 387 11.11 -9.62 -24.22
C THR A 387 11.75 -9.54 -25.58
N TRP A 388 11.30 -10.39 -26.48
CA TRP A 388 11.76 -10.46 -27.85
C TRP A 388 10.78 -9.73 -28.78
N HIS A 389 11.24 -8.66 -29.44
CA HIS A 389 10.52 -7.90 -30.46
C HIS A 389 10.69 -8.60 -31.81
N LEU A 390 9.78 -9.53 -32.13
CA LEU A 390 9.79 -10.27 -33.37
C LEU A 390 9.55 -9.38 -34.61
N THR A 391 8.70 -8.38 -34.43
CA THR A 391 8.44 -7.31 -35.40
C THR A 391 8.16 -6.02 -34.63
N ASP A 392 8.06 -4.88 -35.30
CA ASP A 392 7.68 -3.59 -34.70
C ASP A 392 6.31 -3.64 -34.00
N ARG A 393 5.48 -4.64 -34.31
CA ARG A 393 4.12 -4.79 -33.78
C ARG A 393 3.90 -6.00 -32.91
N PHE A 394 4.82 -6.97 -32.90
CA PHE A 394 4.63 -8.24 -32.18
C PHE A 394 5.83 -8.57 -31.31
N ASP A 395 5.56 -8.77 -30.04
CA ASP A 395 6.56 -9.21 -29.06
C ASP A 395 6.10 -10.45 -28.27
N ILE A 396 7.08 -11.19 -27.79
CA ILE A 396 6.91 -12.32 -26.88
C ILE A 396 7.81 -12.10 -25.68
N GLY A 397 7.23 -12.20 -24.48
CA GLY A 397 7.95 -12.12 -23.21
C GLY A 397 8.00 -13.43 -22.48
N GLY A 398 9.10 -13.69 -21.77
CA GLY A 398 9.24 -14.82 -20.89
C GLY A 398 10.18 -14.54 -19.73
N GLY A 399 9.84 -15.04 -18.56
CA GLY A 399 10.64 -14.87 -17.35
C GLY A 399 10.68 -16.12 -16.51
N VAL A 400 11.77 -16.27 -15.74
CA VAL A 400 11.96 -17.35 -14.78
C VAL A 400 12.66 -16.83 -13.53
N ARG A 401 12.25 -17.36 -12.37
CA ARG A 401 12.88 -17.12 -11.08
C ARG A 401 13.10 -18.44 -10.35
N PHE A 402 14.26 -18.59 -9.78
CA PHE A 402 14.58 -19.62 -8.80
C PHE A 402 14.71 -18.96 -7.45
N SER A 403 13.95 -19.41 -6.46
CA SER A 403 13.99 -18.90 -5.08
C SER A 403 14.20 -20.05 -4.12
N HIS A 404 15.07 -19.83 -3.14
CA HIS A 404 15.31 -20.72 -2.01
C HIS A 404 14.90 -19.98 -0.74
N ASP A 405 13.81 -20.43 -0.09
CA ASP A 405 13.26 -19.85 1.13
C ASP A 405 13.58 -20.74 2.33
N LYS A 406 14.10 -20.11 3.40
CA LYS A 406 14.29 -20.75 4.70
C LYS A 406 13.50 -20.01 5.74
N SER A 407 12.81 -20.73 6.60
CA SER A 407 12.13 -20.17 7.76
C SER A 407 12.45 -21.00 9.01
N SER A 408 12.62 -20.34 10.14
CA SER A 408 12.71 -20.97 11.44
C SER A 408 11.97 -20.18 12.48
N THR A 409 11.30 -20.87 13.40
CA THR A 409 10.65 -20.29 14.56
C THR A 409 11.07 -21.02 15.83
N GLN A 410 11.17 -20.27 16.91
CA GLN A 410 11.36 -20.81 18.27
C GLN A 410 10.59 -19.93 19.23
N TYR A 411 9.80 -20.54 20.11
CA TYR A 411 9.13 -19.80 21.17
C TYR A 411 9.14 -20.57 22.48
N HIS A 412 9.02 -19.82 23.55
CA HIS A 412 8.90 -20.33 24.92
C HIS A 412 8.06 -19.37 25.75
N GLY A 413 7.40 -19.89 26.76
CA GLY A 413 6.55 -19.09 27.62
C GLY A 413 6.03 -19.86 28.82
N SER A 414 5.07 -19.24 29.50
CA SER A 414 4.36 -19.83 30.64
C SER A 414 2.90 -19.42 30.58
N MET A 415 2.00 -20.36 30.88
CA MET A 415 0.59 -20.12 31.07
C MET A 415 0.15 -20.57 32.45
N LEU A 416 -0.35 -19.67 33.28
CA LEU A 416 -0.71 -19.93 34.67
C LEU A 416 0.43 -20.63 35.44
N GLY A 417 1.69 -20.24 35.16
CA GLY A 417 2.88 -20.83 35.77
C GLY A 417 3.40 -22.11 35.10
N ASN A 418 2.66 -22.72 34.17
CA ASN A 418 3.10 -23.92 33.47
C ASN A 418 3.92 -23.55 32.26
N PRO A 419 5.18 -24.00 32.11
CA PRO A 419 6.02 -23.67 30.98
C PRO A 419 5.55 -24.39 29.71
N PHE A 420 5.74 -23.71 28.55
CA PHE A 420 5.56 -24.29 27.22
C PHE A 420 6.61 -23.75 26.26
N GLY A 421 6.81 -24.41 25.16
CA GLY A 421 7.69 -23.95 24.08
C GLY A 421 7.81 -24.98 22.98
N ASP A 422 8.16 -24.51 21.78
CA ASP A 422 8.36 -25.34 20.61
C ASP A 422 9.28 -24.63 19.61
N GLN A 423 9.73 -25.35 18.59
CA GLN A 423 10.54 -24.83 17.50
C GLN A 423 10.23 -25.55 16.17
N GLY A 424 10.41 -24.83 15.07
CA GLY A 424 10.21 -25.39 13.74
C GLY A 424 11.18 -24.81 12.74
N LYS A 425 11.47 -25.58 11.67
CA LYS A 425 12.28 -25.12 10.54
C LYS A 425 11.64 -25.61 9.23
N SER A 426 11.65 -24.75 8.22
CA SER A 426 11.16 -25.04 6.88
C SER A 426 12.17 -24.57 5.84
N ASN A 427 12.34 -25.36 4.80
CA ASN A 427 13.07 -25.00 3.58
C ASN A 427 12.12 -25.25 2.41
N ASP A 428 12.07 -24.32 1.47
CA ASP A 428 11.17 -24.40 0.31
C ASP A 428 11.87 -23.83 -0.93
N ASP A 429 11.88 -24.61 -2.00
CA ASP A 429 12.43 -24.21 -3.29
C ASP A 429 11.28 -23.91 -4.25
N GLN A 430 11.31 -22.72 -4.86
CA GLN A 430 10.31 -22.29 -5.81
C GLN A 430 10.91 -21.98 -7.18
N VAL A 431 10.28 -22.51 -8.21
CA VAL A 431 10.53 -22.15 -9.60
C VAL A 431 9.28 -21.46 -10.11
N LEU A 432 9.40 -20.20 -10.50
CA LEU A 432 8.30 -19.39 -10.98
C LEU A 432 8.55 -19.01 -12.43
N GLY A 433 7.50 -19.09 -13.25
CA GLY A 433 7.55 -18.73 -14.66
C GLY A 433 6.50 -17.71 -15.05
N GLN A 434 6.79 -16.97 -16.11
CA GLN A 434 5.80 -16.18 -16.85
C GLN A 434 6.05 -16.27 -18.34
N LEU A 435 4.96 -16.16 -19.11
CA LEU A 435 4.97 -16.02 -20.57
C LEU A 435 3.96 -14.95 -20.95
N SER A 436 4.29 -14.14 -21.94
CA SER A 436 3.38 -13.14 -22.49
C SER A 436 3.57 -12.98 -24.00
N ALA A 437 2.55 -12.51 -24.68
CA ALA A 437 2.62 -12.07 -26.07
C ALA A 437 1.80 -10.79 -26.21
N GLY A 438 2.31 -9.85 -26.99
CA GLY A 438 1.66 -8.57 -27.25
C GLY A 438 1.65 -8.27 -28.73
N TYR A 439 0.56 -7.63 -29.19
CA TYR A 439 0.40 -7.21 -30.57
C TYR A 439 -0.21 -5.79 -30.66
N MET A 440 0.46 -4.91 -31.43
CA MET A 440 -0.05 -3.57 -31.76
C MET A 440 -1.01 -3.69 -32.95
N LEU A 441 -2.32 -3.56 -32.68
CA LEU A 441 -3.35 -3.51 -33.73
C LEU A 441 -3.20 -2.27 -34.58
N THR A 442 -2.99 -1.12 -33.91
CA THR A 442 -2.60 0.17 -34.48
C THR A 442 -1.47 0.74 -33.62
N ASP A 443 -0.94 1.91 -33.96
CA ASP A 443 0.11 2.55 -33.16
C ASP A 443 -0.39 2.97 -31.76
N ASP A 444 -1.71 3.15 -31.60
CA ASP A 444 -2.36 3.53 -30.33
C ASP A 444 -3.06 2.36 -29.63
N TRP A 445 -3.17 1.19 -30.25
CA TRP A 445 -3.99 0.09 -29.73
C TRP A 445 -3.21 -1.22 -29.64
N ARG A 446 -3.00 -1.66 -28.40
CA ARG A 446 -2.33 -2.91 -28.06
C ARG A 446 -3.30 -3.94 -27.50
N VAL A 447 -3.10 -5.21 -27.84
CA VAL A 447 -3.70 -6.37 -27.20
C VAL A 447 -2.59 -7.28 -26.69
N TYR A 448 -2.81 -7.96 -25.56
CA TYR A 448 -1.81 -8.87 -25.01
C TYR A 448 -2.46 -10.03 -24.27
N THR A 449 -1.70 -11.10 -24.12
CA THR A 449 -2.01 -12.21 -23.23
C THR A 449 -0.84 -12.54 -22.33
N ARG A 450 -1.11 -13.01 -21.12
CA ARG A 450 -0.08 -13.35 -20.13
C ARG A 450 -0.50 -14.54 -19.29
N VAL A 451 0.46 -15.45 -19.02
CA VAL A 451 0.36 -16.48 -18.01
C VAL A 451 1.48 -16.27 -17.01
N ALA A 452 1.16 -16.17 -15.73
CA ALA A 452 2.15 -15.87 -14.69
C ALA A 452 1.86 -16.63 -13.40
N GLN A 453 2.92 -17.00 -12.70
CA GLN A 453 2.88 -17.69 -11.42
C GLN A 453 3.23 -16.76 -10.26
N GLY A 454 2.62 -17.01 -9.11
CA GLY A 454 2.91 -16.34 -7.86
C GLY A 454 2.86 -17.31 -6.68
N TYR A 455 3.45 -16.92 -5.55
CA TYR A 455 3.40 -17.73 -4.34
C TYR A 455 3.48 -16.87 -3.08
N LYS A 456 2.98 -17.42 -1.96
CA LYS A 456 3.33 -17.01 -0.61
C LYS A 456 4.15 -18.11 0.04
N PRO A 457 5.24 -17.80 0.75
CA PRO A 457 6.12 -18.84 1.30
C PRO A 457 5.44 -19.65 2.41
N SER A 458 5.96 -20.83 2.65
CA SER A 458 5.67 -21.64 3.82
C SER A 458 6.23 -20.97 5.09
N GLY A 459 5.73 -21.37 6.25
CA GLY A 459 6.20 -20.84 7.52
C GLY A 459 5.52 -21.46 8.72
N TYR A 460 5.59 -20.75 9.87
CA TYR A 460 5.02 -21.15 11.13
C TYR A 460 4.22 -20.01 11.73
N ASN A 461 3.20 -20.36 12.53
CA ASN A 461 2.46 -19.36 13.28
C ASN A 461 3.37 -18.70 14.33
N ILE A 462 3.35 -17.37 14.37
CA ILE A 462 4.23 -16.55 15.20
C ILE A 462 3.65 -16.19 16.57
N VAL A 463 2.34 -16.39 16.75
CA VAL A 463 1.66 -16.15 18.04
C VAL A 463 1.48 -17.49 18.75
N PRO A 464 2.36 -17.84 19.69
CA PRO A 464 2.20 -19.07 20.45
C PRO A 464 1.02 -18.91 21.39
N THR A 465 0.00 -19.73 21.21
CA THR A 465 -1.02 -19.99 22.21
C THR A 465 -0.64 -21.25 22.97
N ALA A 466 -0.81 -21.24 24.29
CA ALA A 466 -0.41 -22.37 25.11
C ALA A 466 -1.07 -23.68 24.63
N GLY A 467 -0.25 -24.72 24.49
CA GLY A 467 -0.69 -26.03 24.05
C GLY A 467 -0.81 -26.21 22.54
N LEU A 468 -0.38 -25.22 21.75
CA LEU A 468 -0.22 -25.38 20.29
C LEU A 468 1.26 -25.66 19.99
N ASP A 469 1.51 -26.76 19.31
CA ASP A 469 2.78 -27.04 18.67
C ASP A 469 3.06 -25.98 17.59
N ALA A 470 4.31 -25.76 17.24
CA ALA A 470 4.71 -24.92 16.11
C ALA A 470 4.15 -25.52 14.82
N LYS A 471 2.87 -25.25 14.54
CA LYS A 471 2.19 -25.77 13.36
C LYS A 471 2.68 -25.05 12.12
N PRO A 472 3.30 -25.77 11.17
CA PRO A 472 3.66 -25.22 9.89
C PRO A 472 2.41 -24.96 9.04
N PHE A 473 2.52 -24.03 8.11
CA PHE A 473 1.66 -23.91 6.96
C PHE A 473 2.53 -24.03 5.70
N VAL A 474 1.99 -24.64 4.64
CA VAL A 474 2.71 -24.82 3.38
C VAL A 474 2.58 -23.60 2.48
N ALA A 475 3.44 -23.53 1.46
CA ALA A 475 3.41 -22.44 0.50
C ALA A 475 2.08 -22.43 -0.30
N GLU A 476 1.46 -21.27 -0.38
CA GLU A 476 0.34 -21.00 -1.28
C GLU A 476 0.87 -20.70 -2.67
N LYS A 477 0.33 -21.33 -3.72
CA LYS A 477 0.78 -21.20 -5.12
C LYS A 477 -0.38 -20.79 -6.01
N SER A 478 -0.14 -19.87 -6.93
CA SER A 478 -1.15 -19.45 -7.90
C SER A 478 -0.62 -19.41 -9.32
N ILE A 479 -1.52 -19.63 -10.26
CA ILE A 479 -1.31 -19.39 -11.68
C ILE A 479 -2.45 -18.51 -12.20
N ASN A 480 -2.09 -17.48 -12.94
CA ASN A 480 -3.02 -16.50 -13.52
C ASN A 480 -2.91 -16.54 -15.05
N TYR A 481 -4.05 -16.54 -15.70
CA TYR A 481 -4.21 -16.35 -17.15
C TYR A 481 -4.90 -15.00 -17.37
N GLU A 482 -4.33 -14.16 -18.21
CA GLU A 482 -4.80 -12.81 -18.50
C GLU A 482 -4.88 -12.56 -19.99
N LEU A 483 -5.95 -11.90 -20.42
CA LEU A 483 -6.10 -11.29 -21.73
C LEU A 483 -6.45 -9.83 -21.51
N GLY A 484 -5.66 -8.93 -22.09
CA GLY A 484 -5.86 -7.50 -21.89
C GLY A 484 -5.73 -6.71 -23.17
N THR A 485 -6.22 -5.47 -23.12
CA THR A 485 -6.12 -4.50 -24.20
C THR A 485 -5.87 -3.11 -23.62
N ARG A 486 -5.12 -2.31 -24.36
CA ARG A 486 -4.85 -0.91 -24.05
C ARG A 486 -4.96 -0.08 -25.31
N TYR A 487 -5.73 0.99 -25.24
CA TYR A 487 -5.84 2.02 -26.24
C TYR A 487 -5.43 3.36 -25.63
N GLU A 488 -4.51 4.08 -26.28
CA GLU A 488 -3.93 5.30 -25.72
C GLU A 488 -3.70 6.33 -26.81
N THR A 489 -4.37 7.47 -26.69
CA THR A 489 -4.21 8.66 -27.52
C THR A 489 -3.94 9.87 -26.64
N ALA A 490 -3.74 11.05 -27.21
CA ALA A 490 -3.59 12.29 -26.46
C ALA A 490 -4.76 12.57 -25.50
N ASP A 491 -6.00 12.20 -25.88
CA ASP A 491 -7.20 12.54 -25.14
C ASP A 491 -7.86 11.37 -24.41
N VAL A 492 -7.57 10.14 -24.81
CA VAL A 492 -8.23 8.94 -24.29
C VAL A 492 -7.21 7.87 -23.94
N THR A 493 -7.27 7.40 -22.70
CA THR A 493 -6.63 6.16 -22.28
C THR A 493 -7.71 5.17 -21.87
N LEU A 494 -7.71 3.99 -22.49
CA LEU A 494 -8.62 2.89 -22.15
C LEU A 494 -7.80 1.63 -21.90
N GLN A 495 -8.05 0.97 -20.77
CA GLN A 495 -7.45 -0.32 -20.45
C GLN A 495 -8.55 -1.27 -19.99
N ALA A 496 -8.56 -2.49 -20.54
CA ALA A 496 -9.43 -3.55 -20.08
C ALA A 496 -8.67 -4.87 -19.97
N ALA A 497 -9.01 -5.67 -18.98
CA ALA A 497 -8.45 -7.01 -18.82
C ALA A 497 -9.51 -7.98 -18.31
N THR A 498 -9.41 -9.23 -18.76
CA THR A 498 -10.08 -10.37 -18.15
C THR A 498 -9.05 -11.36 -17.64
N PHE A 499 -9.34 -12.00 -16.52
CA PHE A 499 -8.40 -12.89 -15.88
C PHE A 499 -9.07 -14.10 -15.22
N TYR A 500 -8.30 -15.19 -15.10
CA TYR A 500 -8.61 -16.34 -14.29
C TYR A 500 -7.37 -16.71 -13.46
N THR A 501 -7.55 -16.83 -12.14
CA THR A 501 -6.49 -17.23 -11.20
C THR A 501 -6.91 -18.48 -10.48
N HIS A 502 -6.09 -19.52 -10.53
CA HIS A 502 -6.22 -20.73 -9.74
C HIS A 502 -5.18 -20.72 -8.60
N THR A 503 -5.64 -20.85 -7.37
CA THR A 503 -4.80 -20.85 -6.16
C THR A 503 -4.89 -22.20 -5.46
N LYS A 504 -3.75 -22.79 -5.10
CA LYS A 504 -3.62 -24.00 -4.29
C LYS A 504 -3.08 -23.67 -2.91
N ASP A 505 -3.52 -24.43 -1.92
CA ASP A 505 -3.06 -24.32 -0.53
C ASP A 505 -3.22 -22.90 0.01
N MET A 506 -4.37 -22.27 -0.29
CA MET A 506 -4.64 -20.89 0.09
C MET A 506 -4.46 -20.68 1.58
N GLN A 507 -3.61 -19.74 1.95
CA GLN A 507 -3.34 -19.37 3.34
C GLN A 507 -4.45 -18.45 3.88
N LEU A 508 -5.10 -18.87 4.95
CA LEU A 508 -6.17 -18.13 5.61
C LEU A 508 -5.96 -18.10 7.12
N TYR A 509 -6.15 -16.93 7.71
CA TYR A 509 -6.13 -16.73 9.15
C TYR A 509 -7.54 -16.99 9.71
N SER A 510 -7.67 -17.98 10.56
CA SER A 510 -8.97 -18.43 11.04
C SER A 510 -8.88 -19.05 12.43
N GLY A 511 -10.02 -19.24 13.08
CA GLY A 511 -10.16 -19.83 14.39
C GLY A 511 -10.81 -18.90 15.42
N PRO A 512 -11.06 -19.39 16.63
CA PRO A 512 -11.61 -18.59 17.72
C PRO A 512 -10.67 -17.41 18.07
N VAL A 513 -11.26 -16.28 18.45
CA VAL A 513 -10.51 -15.10 18.87
C VAL A 513 -9.51 -15.42 19.98
N GLY A 514 -8.28 -14.94 19.83
CA GLY A 514 -7.18 -15.23 20.74
C GLY A 514 -6.51 -16.59 20.52
N MET A 515 -7.08 -17.45 19.65
CA MET A 515 -6.52 -18.74 19.24
C MET A 515 -6.44 -18.87 17.71
N GLN A 516 -6.56 -17.77 16.99
CA GLN A 516 -6.50 -17.75 15.52
C GLN A 516 -5.10 -18.15 15.03
N THR A 517 -5.07 -18.94 13.98
CA THR A 517 -3.85 -19.40 13.33
C THR A 517 -3.95 -19.25 11.82
N LEU A 518 -2.82 -19.06 11.16
CA LEU A 518 -2.71 -19.19 9.72
C LEU A 518 -2.68 -20.69 9.37
N SER A 519 -3.56 -21.10 8.47
CA SER A 519 -3.65 -22.48 7.98
C SER A 519 -3.92 -22.48 6.48
N ASN A 520 -3.74 -23.62 5.83
CA ASN A 520 -4.08 -23.77 4.44
C ASN A 520 -5.55 -24.22 4.33
N ALA A 521 -6.37 -23.40 3.68
CA ALA A 521 -7.82 -23.62 3.54
C ALA A 521 -8.19 -24.47 2.31
N GLY A 522 -7.20 -24.83 1.46
CA GLY A 522 -7.40 -25.59 0.26
C GLY A 522 -7.28 -24.77 -1.03
N LYS A 523 -8.15 -25.01 -2.00
CA LYS A 523 -8.07 -24.37 -3.33
C LYS A 523 -9.12 -23.28 -3.49
N ALA A 524 -8.77 -22.23 -4.24
CA ALA A 524 -9.68 -21.15 -4.59
C ALA A 524 -9.48 -20.72 -6.06
N ASP A 525 -10.59 -20.33 -6.70
CA ASP A 525 -10.61 -19.80 -8.05
C ASP A 525 -11.12 -18.37 -8.05
N ALA A 526 -10.46 -17.51 -8.81
CA ALA A 526 -10.90 -16.14 -9.04
C ALA A 526 -11.00 -15.85 -10.54
N THR A 527 -12.15 -15.31 -10.96
CA THR A 527 -12.39 -14.85 -12.34
C THR A 527 -12.90 -13.44 -12.31
N GLY A 528 -12.44 -12.59 -13.20
CA GLY A 528 -12.88 -11.21 -13.22
C GLY A 528 -12.62 -10.48 -14.52
N VAL A 529 -13.25 -9.30 -14.59
CA VAL A 529 -13.06 -8.31 -15.64
C VAL A 529 -12.79 -6.97 -14.98
N GLU A 530 -11.85 -6.22 -15.52
CA GLU A 530 -11.45 -4.89 -15.09
C GLU A 530 -11.51 -3.93 -16.28
N LEU A 531 -11.90 -2.70 -16.02
CA LEU A 531 -11.96 -1.60 -16.98
C LEU A 531 -11.43 -0.32 -16.33
N GLU A 532 -10.60 0.41 -17.04
CA GLU A 532 -10.16 1.76 -16.69
C GLU A 532 -10.22 2.64 -17.95
N ALA A 533 -10.75 3.84 -17.80
CA ALA A 533 -10.81 4.83 -18.85
C ALA A 533 -10.51 6.21 -18.27
N LYS A 534 -9.67 6.97 -18.96
CA LYS A 534 -9.44 8.39 -18.71
C LYS A 534 -9.73 9.14 -20.01
N TRP A 535 -10.59 10.14 -19.95
CA TRP A 535 -10.99 10.94 -21.09
C TRP A 535 -10.82 12.43 -20.81
N ARG A 536 -9.96 13.11 -21.59
CA ARG A 536 -9.84 14.56 -21.61
C ARG A 536 -10.87 15.12 -22.58
N PHE A 537 -12.08 15.37 -22.11
CA PHE A 537 -13.21 15.73 -22.96
C PHE A 537 -13.29 17.21 -23.32
N ALA A 538 -12.50 18.07 -22.63
CA ALA A 538 -12.34 19.48 -22.94
C ALA A 538 -10.99 19.97 -22.39
N PRO A 539 -10.44 21.10 -22.89
CA PRO A 539 -9.25 21.71 -22.32
C PRO A 539 -9.40 21.93 -20.82
N GLY A 540 -8.45 21.40 -20.04
CA GLY A 540 -8.46 21.47 -18.58
C GLY A 540 -9.50 20.57 -17.89
N TRP A 541 -10.22 19.68 -18.58
CA TRP A 541 -11.20 18.79 -17.98
C TRP A 541 -10.94 17.33 -18.31
N SER A 542 -10.96 16.49 -17.30
CA SER A 542 -10.87 15.02 -17.44
C SER A 542 -11.98 14.30 -16.71
N TRP A 543 -12.32 13.12 -17.23
CA TRP A 543 -13.24 12.18 -16.63
C TRP A 543 -12.53 10.83 -16.51
N ASP A 544 -12.35 10.36 -15.29
CA ASP A 544 -11.78 9.07 -14.98
C ASP A 544 -12.90 8.12 -14.58
N ILE A 545 -12.95 6.95 -15.19
CA ILE A 545 -13.93 5.91 -14.92
C ILE A 545 -13.20 4.60 -14.74
N ASN A 546 -13.58 3.84 -13.73
CA ASN A 546 -13.08 2.49 -13.54
C ASN A 546 -14.15 1.56 -13.00
N GLY A 547 -13.97 0.27 -13.23
CA GLY A 547 -14.86 -0.73 -12.70
C GLY A 547 -14.25 -2.12 -12.77
N ASN A 548 -14.68 -2.98 -11.86
CA ASN A 548 -14.32 -4.38 -11.85
C ASN A 548 -15.49 -5.25 -11.38
N VAL A 549 -15.55 -6.48 -11.88
CA VAL A 549 -16.45 -7.53 -11.38
C VAL A 549 -15.60 -8.77 -11.15
N ILE A 550 -15.68 -9.32 -9.94
CA ILE A 550 -14.84 -10.43 -9.51
C ILE A 550 -15.69 -11.51 -8.84
N ARG A 551 -15.50 -12.74 -9.25
CA ARG A 551 -15.97 -13.94 -8.57
C ARG A 551 -14.74 -14.67 -8.03
N SER A 552 -14.59 -14.73 -6.70
CA SER A 552 -13.54 -15.47 -6.02
C SER A 552 -14.16 -16.37 -4.97
N GLU A 553 -13.95 -17.68 -5.10
CA GLU A 553 -14.62 -18.70 -4.30
C GLU A 553 -13.67 -19.87 -4.01
N PHE A 554 -13.80 -20.48 -2.83
CA PHE A 554 -13.18 -21.77 -2.55
C PHE A 554 -13.82 -22.83 -3.41
N THR A 555 -12.99 -23.70 -4.00
CA THR A 555 -13.51 -24.77 -4.88
C THR A 555 -14.24 -25.84 -4.07
N ASN A 556 -15.05 -26.66 -4.74
CA ASN A 556 -15.82 -27.73 -4.09
C ASN A 556 -14.95 -28.87 -3.53
N ASP A 557 -13.71 -28.99 -3.99
CA ASP A 557 -12.69 -29.94 -3.49
C ASP A 557 -11.73 -29.28 -2.49
N SER A 558 -12.02 -28.07 -2.02
CA SER A 558 -11.31 -27.42 -0.94
C SER A 558 -11.56 -28.15 0.38
N GLU A 559 -10.57 -28.24 1.26
CA GLU A 559 -10.69 -28.90 2.56
C GLU A 559 -11.60 -28.14 3.50
N LEU A 560 -11.58 -26.80 3.41
CA LEU A 560 -12.40 -25.91 4.21
C LEU A 560 -13.19 -24.95 3.31
N TYR A 561 -14.33 -24.48 3.79
CA TYR A 561 -15.13 -23.40 3.18
C TYR A 561 -15.67 -23.70 1.77
N HIS A 562 -16.01 -24.95 1.45
CA HIS A 562 -16.51 -25.41 0.14
C HIS A 562 -17.55 -24.47 -0.49
N GLY A 563 -17.24 -23.91 -1.66
CA GLY A 563 -18.12 -23.01 -2.40
C GLY A 563 -18.34 -21.62 -1.79
N ASN A 564 -17.76 -21.34 -0.61
CA ASN A 564 -17.81 -20.03 0.01
C ASN A 564 -16.92 -19.03 -0.74
N ARG A 565 -17.23 -17.75 -0.60
CA ARG A 565 -16.44 -16.67 -1.19
C ARG A 565 -15.17 -16.46 -0.37
N VAL A 566 -14.09 -16.13 -1.07
CA VAL A 566 -12.85 -15.70 -0.45
C VAL A 566 -13.11 -14.39 0.31
N PRO A 567 -12.70 -14.30 1.60
CA PRO A 567 -12.88 -13.11 2.43
C PRO A 567 -12.19 -11.87 1.86
N PHE A 568 -12.72 -10.68 2.18
CA PHE A 568 -12.18 -9.36 1.82
C PHE A 568 -12.13 -9.07 0.32
N VAL A 569 -12.80 -9.85 -0.50
CA VAL A 569 -12.90 -9.65 -1.95
C VAL A 569 -14.27 -9.11 -2.32
N PRO A 570 -14.40 -7.80 -2.66
CA PRO A 570 -15.66 -7.24 -3.16
C PRO A 570 -16.06 -7.88 -4.48
N ARG A 571 -17.36 -8.17 -4.63
CA ARG A 571 -17.91 -8.76 -5.86
C ARG A 571 -17.77 -7.86 -7.07
N TYR A 572 -17.83 -6.56 -6.85
CA TYR A 572 -17.63 -5.52 -7.85
C TYR A 572 -17.17 -4.24 -7.16
N GLY A 573 -16.50 -3.42 -7.93
CA GLY A 573 -16.12 -2.07 -7.56
C GLY A 573 -16.34 -1.14 -8.75
N ALA A 574 -16.60 0.13 -8.48
CA ALA A 574 -16.61 1.16 -9.51
C ALA A 574 -16.17 2.50 -8.93
N GLY A 575 -15.44 3.25 -9.72
CA GLY A 575 -15.02 4.61 -9.41
C GLY A 575 -15.30 5.53 -10.59
N SER A 576 -15.66 6.77 -10.30
CA SER A 576 -15.79 7.81 -11.31
C SER A 576 -15.35 9.13 -10.71
N SER A 577 -14.48 9.87 -11.39
CA SER A 577 -14.11 11.23 -10.98
C SER A 577 -14.05 12.18 -12.15
N VAL A 578 -14.57 13.38 -11.94
CA VAL A 578 -14.45 14.51 -12.87
C VAL A 578 -13.53 15.52 -12.22
N ASN A 579 -12.49 15.92 -12.97
CA ASN A 579 -11.47 16.87 -12.55
C ASN A 579 -11.47 18.02 -13.55
N GLY A 580 -11.34 19.25 -13.05
CA GLY A 580 -11.35 20.45 -13.88
C GLY A 580 -10.25 21.43 -13.53
N VAL A 581 -9.83 22.24 -14.51
CA VAL A 581 -9.02 23.44 -14.30
C VAL A 581 -9.75 24.59 -14.98
N ILE A 582 -10.06 25.62 -14.23
CA ILE A 582 -10.79 26.81 -14.68
C ILE A 582 -9.89 28.03 -14.42
N ASP A 583 -9.32 28.58 -15.47
CA ASP A 583 -8.52 29.80 -15.36
C ASP A 583 -9.40 31.01 -15.09
N THR A 584 -9.04 31.77 -14.08
CA THR A 584 -9.72 32.99 -13.72
C THR A 584 -8.71 34.14 -13.57
N ARG A 585 -9.20 35.36 -13.55
CA ARG A 585 -8.35 36.54 -13.27
C ARG A 585 -7.70 36.54 -11.87
N TYR A 586 -8.13 35.66 -11.00
CA TYR A 586 -7.62 35.49 -9.63
C TYR A 586 -6.84 34.21 -9.42
N GLY A 587 -6.38 33.57 -10.49
CA GLY A 587 -5.71 32.26 -10.49
C GLY A 587 -6.61 31.13 -10.97
N ALA A 588 -6.09 29.93 -10.98
CA ALA A 588 -6.82 28.75 -11.46
C ALA A 588 -7.63 28.08 -10.33
N LEU A 589 -8.86 27.70 -10.63
CA LEU A 589 -9.70 26.89 -9.77
C LEU A 589 -9.64 25.42 -10.27
N MET A 590 -9.50 24.49 -9.34
CA MET A 590 -9.38 23.06 -9.63
C MET A 590 -10.49 22.27 -8.89
N PRO A 591 -11.72 22.24 -9.45
CA PRO A 591 -12.81 21.43 -8.90
C PRO A 591 -12.60 19.95 -9.17
N ARG A 592 -12.92 19.12 -8.19
CA ARG A 592 -12.97 17.66 -8.31
C ARG A 592 -14.20 17.09 -7.61
N LEU A 593 -14.84 16.11 -8.26
CA LEU A 593 -15.90 15.31 -7.70
C LEU A 593 -15.64 13.84 -7.98
N ALA A 594 -15.67 12.99 -6.96
CA ALA A 594 -15.38 11.57 -7.10
C ALA A 594 -16.39 10.70 -6.34
N VAL A 595 -16.84 9.63 -6.99
CA VAL A 595 -17.70 8.59 -6.42
C VAL A 595 -16.93 7.29 -6.40
N ASN A 596 -16.95 6.59 -5.26
CA ASN A 596 -16.43 5.25 -5.11
C ASN A 596 -17.54 4.31 -4.63
N LEU A 597 -17.73 3.21 -5.36
CA LEU A 597 -18.71 2.16 -5.07
C LEU A 597 -17.96 0.86 -4.76
N VAL A 598 -18.25 0.25 -3.62
CA VAL A 598 -17.70 -1.05 -3.21
C VAL A 598 -18.84 -2.04 -3.02
N GLY A 599 -18.76 -3.16 -3.71
CA GLY A 599 -19.73 -4.25 -3.67
C GLY A 599 -19.67 -5.05 -2.36
N PRO A 600 -20.60 -5.99 -2.19
CA PRO A 600 -20.66 -6.79 -0.99
C PRO A 600 -19.49 -7.78 -0.92
N HIS A 601 -18.99 -7.99 0.29
CA HIS A 601 -17.94 -8.97 0.61
C HIS A 601 -18.12 -9.52 2.02
N TYR A 602 -17.36 -10.54 2.37
CA TYR A 602 -17.35 -11.18 3.67
C TYR A 602 -16.02 -10.95 4.39
N PHE A 603 -16.04 -10.97 5.72
CA PHE A 603 -14.84 -10.83 6.55
C PHE A 603 -14.30 -12.18 7.05
N ASP A 604 -15.03 -13.26 6.84
CA ASP A 604 -14.74 -14.61 7.35
C ASP A 604 -14.92 -15.68 6.26
N GLY A 605 -14.23 -16.81 6.43
CA GLY A 605 -14.31 -17.95 5.51
C GLY A 605 -15.67 -18.65 5.52
N ASP A 606 -16.40 -18.59 6.63
CA ASP A 606 -17.74 -19.17 6.75
C ASP A 606 -18.83 -18.33 6.09
N ASN A 607 -18.49 -17.13 5.60
CA ASN A 607 -19.39 -16.17 4.96
C ASN A 607 -20.57 -15.72 5.83
N GLN A 608 -20.38 -15.65 7.15
CA GLN A 608 -21.37 -15.20 8.11
C GLN A 608 -21.35 -13.67 8.30
N LEU A 609 -20.16 -13.09 8.30
CA LEU A 609 -19.93 -11.66 8.56
C LEU A 609 -19.83 -10.90 7.24
N ARG A 610 -20.95 -10.27 6.84
CA ARG A 610 -21.06 -9.62 5.53
C ARG A 610 -21.11 -8.11 5.64
N GLN A 611 -20.30 -7.41 4.83
CA GLN A 611 -20.51 -6.00 4.48
C GLN A 611 -21.37 -5.92 3.21
N GLY A 612 -22.44 -5.15 3.27
CA GLY A 612 -23.26 -4.83 2.09
C GLY A 612 -22.62 -3.76 1.21
N THR A 613 -23.19 -3.54 0.03
CA THR A 613 -22.75 -2.48 -0.89
C THR A 613 -22.79 -1.11 -0.22
N TYR A 614 -21.75 -0.31 -0.44
CA TYR A 614 -21.71 1.09 -0.03
C TYR A 614 -21.08 1.96 -1.12
N ALA A 615 -21.39 3.24 -1.08
CA ALA A 615 -20.77 4.25 -1.92
C ALA A 615 -20.38 5.46 -1.08
N THR A 616 -19.28 6.11 -1.45
CA THR A 616 -18.81 7.39 -0.90
C THR A 616 -18.74 8.43 -2.01
N LEU A 617 -19.00 9.67 -1.67
CA LEU A 617 -18.82 10.83 -2.53
C LEU A 617 -17.81 11.76 -1.88
N ASP A 618 -16.73 12.06 -2.61
CA ASP A 618 -15.68 12.97 -2.20
C ASP A 618 -15.66 14.18 -3.13
N SER A 619 -15.41 15.37 -2.60
CA SER A 619 -15.36 16.61 -3.36
C SER A 619 -14.25 17.50 -2.87
N SER A 620 -13.55 18.18 -3.79
CA SER A 620 -12.57 19.20 -3.44
C SER A 620 -12.62 20.37 -4.43
N LEU A 621 -12.17 21.52 -3.95
CA LEU A 621 -11.93 22.71 -4.73
C LEU A 621 -10.55 23.24 -4.39
N GLY A 622 -9.60 23.09 -5.31
CA GLY A 622 -8.31 23.74 -5.26
C GLY A 622 -8.38 25.14 -5.84
N TRP A 623 -7.54 26.04 -5.32
CA TRP A 623 -7.33 27.39 -5.82
C TRP A 623 -5.84 27.68 -5.87
N GLN A 624 -5.28 27.71 -7.08
CA GLN A 624 -3.93 28.17 -7.36
C GLN A 624 -3.94 29.71 -7.33
N ALA A 625 -3.80 30.30 -6.15
CA ALA A 625 -3.92 31.73 -5.94
C ALA A 625 -2.77 32.52 -6.53
N THR A 626 -1.56 31.94 -6.55
CA THR A 626 -0.35 32.45 -7.23
C THR A 626 0.44 31.26 -7.78
N GLU A 627 1.49 31.49 -8.56
CA GLU A 627 2.39 30.43 -9.03
C GLU A 627 2.97 29.57 -7.91
N ARG A 628 3.03 30.12 -6.67
CA ARG A 628 3.64 29.50 -5.51
C ARG A 628 2.66 29.11 -4.40
N MET A 629 1.38 29.46 -4.50
CA MET A 629 0.42 29.25 -3.42
C MET A 629 -0.82 28.53 -3.92
N ASN A 630 -1.03 27.35 -3.37
CA ASN A 630 -2.24 26.56 -3.59
C ASN A 630 -3.01 26.40 -2.28
N ILE A 631 -4.32 26.60 -2.33
CA ILE A 631 -5.26 26.40 -1.23
C ILE A 631 -6.32 25.42 -1.70
N SER A 632 -6.61 24.40 -0.92
CA SER A 632 -7.68 23.44 -1.24
C SER A 632 -8.64 23.24 -0.07
N VAL A 633 -9.92 23.22 -0.37
CA VAL A 633 -10.98 22.83 0.56
C VAL A 633 -11.53 21.49 0.08
N TYR A 634 -11.74 20.55 0.99
CA TYR A 634 -12.21 19.24 0.64
C TYR A 634 -13.23 18.68 1.62
N VAL A 635 -14.06 17.78 1.12
CA VAL A 635 -15.02 17.01 1.90
C VAL A 635 -14.87 15.54 1.46
N ASP A 636 -14.38 14.69 2.34
CA ASP A 636 -14.37 13.25 2.17
C ASP A 636 -15.67 12.66 2.74
N ASN A 637 -16.25 11.67 2.04
CA ASN A 637 -17.49 11.00 2.46
C ASN A 637 -18.63 11.99 2.75
N LEU A 638 -18.98 12.82 1.76
CA LEU A 638 -19.93 13.93 1.86
C LEU A 638 -21.26 13.56 2.55
N PHE A 639 -21.76 12.35 2.30
CA PHE A 639 -23.04 11.86 2.86
C PHE A 639 -22.89 11.14 4.20
N ASP A 640 -21.70 11.19 4.84
CA ASP A 640 -21.40 10.52 6.13
C ASP A 640 -21.78 9.02 6.12
N ARG A 641 -21.48 8.33 5.01
CA ARG A 641 -21.79 6.91 4.88
C ARG A 641 -20.97 6.10 5.88
N ARG A 642 -21.65 5.32 6.72
CA ARG A 642 -21.02 4.41 7.69
C ARG A 642 -21.06 2.99 7.12
N TYR A 643 -19.91 2.30 7.20
CA TYR A 643 -19.74 0.90 6.79
C TYR A 643 -18.68 0.22 7.63
N ARG A 644 -18.71 -1.10 7.66
CA ARG A 644 -17.72 -1.90 8.37
C ARG A 644 -16.48 -2.06 7.50
N THR A 645 -15.30 -1.92 8.11
CA THR A 645 -14.01 -2.15 7.48
C THR A 645 -13.42 -3.51 7.88
N TYR A 646 -13.89 -4.06 9.00
CA TYR A 646 -13.49 -5.37 9.49
C TYR A 646 -14.58 -5.92 10.42
N GLY A 647 -14.57 -7.24 10.65
CA GLY A 647 -15.45 -7.88 11.60
C GLY A 647 -15.02 -9.28 11.97
N TYR A 648 -15.33 -9.69 13.18
CA TYR A 648 -15.12 -11.06 13.66
C TYR A 648 -16.13 -11.43 14.75
N MET A 649 -16.19 -12.74 15.06
CA MET A 649 -16.98 -13.26 16.17
C MET A 649 -16.19 -13.19 17.46
N ASN A 650 -16.65 -12.40 18.42
CA ASN A 650 -16.15 -12.37 19.79
C ASN A 650 -17.06 -13.22 20.68
N GLY A 651 -16.70 -14.49 20.88
CA GLY A 651 -17.61 -15.49 21.48
C GLY A 651 -18.86 -15.68 20.60
N SER A 652 -20.03 -15.45 21.18
CA SER A 652 -21.32 -15.52 20.48
C SER A 652 -21.76 -14.21 19.82
N SER A 653 -21.02 -13.13 19.99
CA SER A 653 -21.39 -11.79 19.50
C SER A 653 -20.47 -11.36 18.38
N ALA A 654 -21.05 -10.87 17.28
CA ALA A 654 -20.28 -10.26 16.22
C ALA A 654 -19.93 -8.81 16.58
N VAL A 655 -18.69 -8.42 16.29
CA VAL A 655 -18.17 -7.06 16.44
C VAL A 655 -17.56 -6.56 15.15
N ALA A 656 -17.48 -5.24 15.00
CA ALA A 656 -16.98 -4.62 13.79
C ALA A 656 -16.07 -3.44 14.09
N GLN A 657 -15.16 -3.20 13.17
CA GLN A 657 -14.54 -1.89 12.98
C GLN A 657 -15.29 -1.12 11.90
N VAL A 658 -15.24 0.19 11.99
CA VAL A 658 -16.04 1.08 11.15
C VAL A 658 -15.16 2.19 10.57
N ASN A 659 -15.50 2.61 9.34
CA ASN A 659 -14.83 3.71 8.69
C ASN A 659 -14.96 5.01 9.49
N MET A 660 -14.04 5.93 9.27
CA MET A 660 -14.23 7.33 9.66
C MET A 660 -15.40 7.96 8.90
N GLY A 661 -16.14 8.84 9.58
CA GLY A 661 -17.24 9.56 8.95
C GLY A 661 -16.77 10.66 8.01
N ARG A 662 -17.73 11.55 7.67
CA ARG A 662 -17.43 12.72 6.85
C ARG A 662 -16.31 13.54 7.48
N THR A 663 -15.33 13.90 6.64
CA THR A 663 -14.21 14.78 7.01
C THR A 663 -14.27 16.02 6.13
N VAL A 664 -14.22 17.19 6.75
CA VAL A 664 -14.13 18.48 6.05
C VAL A 664 -12.81 19.12 6.43
N GLY A 665 -12.06 19.62 5.46
CA GLY A 665 -10.76 20.24 5.75
C GLY A 665 -10.34 21.28 4.74
N ILE A 666 -9.30 22.00 5.12
CA ILE A 666 -8.58 22.98 4.29
C ILE A 666 -7.09 22.65 4.34
N ASN A 667 -6.43 22.74 3.21
CA ASN A 667 -5.00 22.59 3.08
C ASN A 667 -4.41 23.76 2.31
N THR A 668 -3.22 24.21 2.69
CA THR A 668 -2.49 25.27 2.02
C THR A 668 -1.05 24.82 1.78
N ARG A 669 -0.59 24.99 0.56
CA ARG A 669 0.80 24.73 0.16
C ARG A 669 1.41 26.02 -0.39
N ILE A 670 2.65 26.30 0.04
CA ILE A 670 3.45 27.42 -0.42
C ILE A 670 4.79 26.88 -0.90
N ASP A 671 5.07 27.04 -2.19
CA ASP A 671 6.33 26.69 -2.82
C ASP A 671 7.34 27.83 -2.70
N PHE A 672 8.62 27.51 -2.47
CA PHE A 672 9.67 28.52 -2.21
C PHE A 672 10.32 29.02 -3.51
N PHE A 673 10.35 28.17 -4.53
CA PHE A 673 11.04 28.42 -5.79
C PHE A 673 10.09 28.48 -6.96
#